data_750ecc23bc0fdd946b9486cf7fe3e48c
#
_entry.id   750ecc23bc0fdd946b9486cf7fe3e48c
#
_cell.length_a   1.000
_cell.length_b   1.000
_cell.length_c   1.000
_cell.angle_alpha   90.00
_cell.angle_beta   90.00
_cell.angle_gamma   90.00
#
_symmetry.space_group_name_H-M   'P 1'
#
loop_
_entity.id
_entity.type
_entity.pdbx_description
1 polymer ?
#
loop_
_entity_poly.entity_id
_entity_poly.type
_entity_poly.pdbx_seq_one_letter_code
_entity_poly.pdbx_strand_id
1 'polypeptide(L)'
;MIGGNEVKSTMKAVVLAYHNIGCIGIDALVRNGFEVVAVFTHKDDPHENLWFNSVTECAASHNLLVYAPDDINHPLWVKKIQELAPDIIFSFYYRHLVRPPILAIPPAGCLNLHGSLLPKYRGRCPINWVLINGEKETGVTLHYMTPRADDGDIVGQKRIPISDYDTARSLYEKTAEASHQLLDEILPQIKKGTVMRQPQDHAQATYYGGRRPKDGEINWAATASHVRNLVRAVTIPYPGAFSYIGDRKCFFWMVTEMPDNDKKTNPGTIISLDPLVIHCEKGAIRVDFGQAENGIYMGGPQLARELNLVEGMTFGLSASKHIEMTKKKKILVLGIDGFIGNALSEKLLDNGNYEVHGLDLQSKSIQRFFDKPGFYFHEGDIAIHREWIEYHIKKCDIVIPLVAIATPIEYTRRPLQVFELDFEENLRVVRYCVKYKKRLIFPSTSEVYGMCDEGEFNEDSSKLVLGPIRMQRWIYSCSKQLLDRVIWAYGQQEGLHFTLFRPFNWIGPRLDSLRSARIGSSRAITQLILNLVEGTPIKLIDGGNQKRCFTDISDGIECLFRIIENPNHCCDGQIINIGNPDNEASIKALGKMLVKKFEEHPLRSNFPPFAGFQEVESSAYYGSGYQDLQHRRPSIRKAKQLLQWKPSIELEQSVEQTLDFFLREAIGSGGYDEDNR
;
A
#
# COMPACT_ATOMS: atom_id res chain seq x y z
N MET A 1 24.10 -44.21 -21.22
CA MET A 1 25.14 -43.28 -20.75
C MET A 1 24.44 -42.23 -19.91
N ILE A 2 24.55 -42.37 -18.61
CA ILE A 2 23.94 -41.47 -17.60
C ILE A 2 24.93 -40.32 -17.45
N GLY A 3 24.56 -39.13 -17.89
CA GLY A 3 25.37 -37.92 -17.73
C GLY A 3 25.50 -37.61 -16.24
N GLY A 4 26.71 -37.73 -15.72
CA GLY A 4 27.04 -37.28 -14.36
C GLY A 4 26.88 -35.77 -14.28
N ASN A 5 26.03 -35.30 -13.37
CA ASN A 5 26.03 -33.94 -12.92
C ASN A 5 27.38 -33.66 -12.23
N GLU A 6 28.29 -32.97 -12.90
CA GLU A 6 29.44 -32.35 -12.25
C GLU A 6 28.90 -31.40 -11.16
N VAL A 7 29.15 -31.71 -9.91
CA VAL A 7 28.89 -30.83 -8.77
C VAL A 7 29.74 -29.57 -9.01
N LYS A 8 29.14 -28.46 -9.42
CA LYS A 8 29.84 -27.16 -9.53
C LYS A 8 30.52 -26.89 -8.19
N SER A 9 31.83 -26.70 -8.19
CA SER A 9 32.63 -26.49 -6.98
C SER A 9 32.24 -25.22 -6.21
N THR A 10 31.61 -24.27 -6.86
CA THR A 10 31.17 -22.98 -6.30
C THR A 10 29.79 -22.61 -6.81
N MET A 11 28.87 -22.23 -5.89
CA MET A 11 27.51 -21.80 -6.21
C MET A 11 27.44 -20.27 -6.13
N LYS A 12 27.01 -19.61 -7.23
CA LYS A 12 26.87 -18.16 -7.30
C LYS A 12 25.60 -17.71 -6.62
N ALA A 13 25.70 -16.77 -5.68
CA ALA A 13 24.59 -16.23 -4.94
C ALA A 13 24.45 -14.71 -5.14
N VAL A 14 23.24 -14.24 -5.36
CA VAL A 14 22.85 -12.83 -5.16
C VAL A 14 22.16 -12.76 -3.80
N VAL A 15 22.46 -11.70 -3.03
CA VAL A 15 21.94 -11.50 -1.69
C VAL A 15 21.11 -10.22 -1.63
N LEU A 16 19.88 -10.33 -1.14
CA LEU A 16 19.02 -9.22 -0.82
C LEU A 16 19.03 -9.10 0.70
N ALA A 17 19.59 -8.03 1.26
CA ALA A 17 19.88 -7.99 2.69
C ALA A 17 19.58 -6.63 3.31
N TYR A 18 19.13 -6.68 4.57
CA TYR A 18 19.03 -5.49 5.42
C TYR A 18 19.18 -5.88 6.90
N HIS A 19 19.61 -4.94 7.75
CA HIS A 19 19.73 -5.16 9.18
C HIS A 19 20.83 -6.19 9.57
N ASN A 20 21.02 -6.47 10.88
CA ASN A 20 22.00 -7.47 11.37
C ASN A 20 21.77 -8.87 10.77
N ILE A 21 20.50 -9.25 10.54
CA ILE A 21 20.19 -10.55 9.92
C ILE A 21 20.74 -10.61 8.50
N GLY A 22 20.75 -9.46 7.78
CA GLY A 22 21.42 -9.35 6.49
C GLY A 22 22.92 -9.61 6.58
N CYS A 23 23.60 -9.04 7.57
CA CYS A 23 25.03 -9.27 7.81
C CYS A 23 25.30 -10.73 8.16
N ILE A 24 24.51 -11.33 9.06
CA ILE A 24 24.61 -12.75 9.43
C ILE A 24 24.45 -13.65 8.20
N GLY A 25 23.52 -13.34 7.32
CA GLY A 25 23.31 -14.08 6.08
C GLY A 25 24.50 -13.98 5.12
N ILE A 26 25.07 -12.80 4.93
CA ILE A 26 26.26 -12.57 4.11
C ILE A 26 27.44 -13.38 4.68
N ASP A 27 27.72 -13.22 5.98
CA ASP A 27 28.82 -13.92 6.67
C ASP A 27 28.67 -15.44 6.57
N ALA A 28 27.44 -15.97 6.75
CA ALA A 28 27.15 -17.38 6.64
C ALA A 28 27.41 -17.92 5.22
N LEU A 29 26.99 -17.18 4.18
CA LEU A 29 27.21 -17.57 2.79
C LEU A 29 28.70 -17.59 2.43
N VAL A 30 29.44 -16.53 2.79
CA VAL A 30 30.90 -16.46 2.54
C VAL A 30 31.61 -17.61 3.29
N ARG A 31 31.31 -17.82 4.57
CA ARG A 31 31.90 -18.88 5.39
C ARG A 31 31.63 -20.29 4.83
N ASN A 32 30.43 -20.50 4.25
CA ASN A 32 30.06 -21.78 3.63
C ASN A 32 30.51 -21.89 2.16
N GLY A 33 31.33 -20.94 1.66
CA GLY A 33 31.97 -20.99 0.35
C GLY A 33 31.01 -20.80 -0.83
N PHE A 34 29.95 -19.98 -0.65
CA PHE A 34 29.19 -19.43 -1.78
C PHE A 34 29.96 -18.28 -2.42
N GLU A 35 29.87 -18.15 -3.73
CA GLU A 35 30.35 -16.99 -4.46
C GLU A 35 29.27 -15.89 -4.44
N VAL A 36 29.35 -14.97 -3.49
CA VAL A 36 28.40 -13.85 -3.43
C VAL A 36 28.79 -12.83 -4.50
N VAL A 37 28.05 -12.80 -5.62
CA VAL A 37 28.34 -11.96 -6.79
C VAL A 37 27.84 -10.53 -6.65
N ALA A 38 26.81 -10.30 -5.85
CA ALA A 38 26.31 -8.96 -5.50
C ALA A 38 25.42 -9.00 -4.26
N VAL A 39 25.38 -7.89 -3.54
CA VAL A 39 24.47 -7.61 -2.43
C VAL A 39 23.56 -6.44 -2.81
N PHE A 40 22.26 -6.60 -2.64
CA PHE A 40 21.27 -5.54 -2.78
C PHE A 40 20.74 -5.20 -1.39
N THR A 41 20.76 -3.91 -1.05
CA THR A 41 20.31 -3.41 0.25
C THR A 41 19.41 -2.18 0.08
N HIS A 42 19.06 -1.53 1.16
CA HIS A 42 18.30 -0.29 1.19
C HIS A 42 19.18 0.87 1.62
N LYS A 43 18.84 2.09 1.18
CA LYS A 43 19.35 3.31 1.81
C LYS A 43 18.73 3.40 3.20
N ASP A 44 19.52 3.78 4.19
CA ASP A 44 19.02 4.02 5.54
C ASP A 44 18.04 5.20 5.53
N ASP A 45 16.92 5.05 6.25
CA ASP A 45 15.95 6.12 6.42
C ASP A 45 16.48 7.08 7.52
N PRO A 46 16.71 8.37 7.23
CA PRO A 46 17.20 9.33 8.23
C PRO A 46 16.22 9.54 9.40
N HIS A 47 14.97 9.11 9.29
CA HIS A 47 13.96 9.18 10.36
C HIS A 47 13.85 7.88 11.15
N GLU A 48 14.60 6.82 10.78
CA GLU A 48 14.62 5.55 11.48
C GLU A 48 15.75 5.56 12.56
N ASN A 49 15.45 5.03 13.73
CA ASN A 49 16.47 4.79 14.74
C ASN A 49 17.35 3.61 14.30
N LEU A 50 18.56 3.91 13.81
CA LEU A 50 19.52 2.91 13.36
C LEU A 50 20.26 2.30 14.55
N TRP A 51 19.78 1.16 15.03
CA TRP A 51 20.38 0.41 16.15
C TRP A 51 21.02 -0.90 15.72
N PHE A 52 21.19 -1.09 14.42
CA PHE A 52 21.70 -2.30 13.78
C PHE A 52 22.90 -2.01 12.86
N ASN A 53 23.64 -3.05 12.51
CA ASN A 53 24.82 -2.93 11.66
C ASN A 53 24.45 -2.63 10.19
N SER A 54 25.32 -1.89 9.53
CA SER A 54 25.19 -1.57 8.11
C SER A 54 25.54 -2.78 7.25
N VAL A 55 24.59 -3.19 6.39
CA VAL A 55 24.85 -4.23 5.37
C VAL A 55 25.89 -3.77 4.37
N THR A 56 25.97 -2.47 4.07
CA THR A 56 26.98 -1.91 3.17
C THR A 56 28.38 -2.07 3.75
N GLU A 57 28.57 -1.79 5.03
CA GLU A 57 29.86 -1.98 5.70
C GLU A 57 30.25 -3.45 5.80
N CYS A 58 29.28 -4.33 6.16
CA CYS A 58 29.49 -5.77 6.20
C CYS A 58 29.90 -6.31 4.82
N ALA A 59 29.20 -5.96 3.75
CA ALA A 59 29.54 -6.38 2.40
C ALA A 59 30.91 -5.84 1.94
N ALA A 60 31.24 -4.59 2.29
CA ALA A 60 32.55 -3.99 1.99
C ALA A 60 33.70 -4.73 2.68
N SER A 61 33.51 -5.21 3.94
CA SER A 61 34.53 -5.99 4.64
C SER A 61 34.87 -7.33 3.94
N HIS A 62 33.95 -7.85 3.13
CA HIS A 62 34.12 -9.03 2.28
C HIS A 62 34.48 -8.69 0.82
N ASN A 63 34.74 -7.42 0.49
CA ASN A 63 34.97 -6.93 -0.88
C ASN A 63 33.84 -7.27 -1.87
N LEU A 64 32.59 -7.24 -1.42
CA LEU A 64 31.43 -7.54 -2.24
C LEU A 64 30.85 -6.29 -2.90
N LEU A 65 30.32 -6.44 -4.10
CA LEU A 65 29.58 -5.37 -4.79
C LEU A 65 28.24 -5.11 -4.11
N VAL A 66 27.94 -3.84 -3.83
CA VAL A 66 26.68 -3.43 -3.16
C VAL A 66 25.90 -2.49 -4.06
N TYR A 67 24.59 -2.72 -4.13
CA TYR A 67 23.61 -1.89 -4.80
C TYR A 67 22.46 -1.54 -3.84
N ALA A 68 21.97 -0.31 -3.90
CA ALA A 68 20.82 0.15 -3.08
C ALA A 68 19.72 0.76 -3.99
N PRO A 69 18.99 -0.09 -4.76
CA PRO A 69 17.93 0.36 -5.64
C PRO A 69 16.71 0.86 -4.85
N ASP A 70 16.05 1.92 -5.33
CA ASP A 70 14.76 2.35 -4.80
C ASP A 70 13.64 1.33 -5.11
N ASP A 71 13.72 0.63 -6.25
CA ASP A 71 12.86 -0.50 -6.62
C ASP A 71 13.69 -1.57 -7.34
N ILE A 72 13.94 -2.68 -6.66
CA ILE A 72 14.69 -3.81 -7.22
C ILE A 72 13.99 -4.44 -8.44
N ASN A 73 12.67 -4.29 -8.54
CA ASN A 73 11.85 -4.86 -9.63
C ASN A 73 11.89 -4.01 -10.90
N HIS A 74 12.55 -2.86 -10.88
CA HIS A 74 12.73 -2.05 -12.08
C HIS A 74 13.49 -2.83 -13.16
N PRO A 75 13.10 -2.77 -14.45
CA PRO A 75 13.68 -3.59 -15.54
C PRO A 75 15.22 -3.55 -15.62
N LEU A 76 15.84 -2.42 -15.28
CA LEU A 76 17.31 -2.31 -15.26
C LEU A 76 17.94 -3.24 -14.21
N TRP A 77 17.35 -3.34 -13.02
CA TRP A 77 17.85 -4.22 -11.97
C TRP A 77 17.54 -5.68 -12.23
N VAL A 78 16.38 -5.99 -12.81
CA VAL A 78 16.06 -7.34 -13.28
C VAL A 78 17.11 -7.80 -14.30
N LYS A 79 17.43 -6.96 -15.29
CA LYS A 79 18.46 -7.23 -16.28
C LYS A 79 19.84 -7.39 -15.62
N LYS A 80 20.19 -6.52 -14.66
CA LYS A 80 21.46 -6.63 -13.93
C LYS A 80 21.61 -7.95 -13.20
N ILE A 81 20.55 -8.41 -12.51
CA ILE A 81 20.53 -9.70 -11.82
C ILE A 81 20.66 -10.86 -12.83
N GLN A 82 20.01 -10.76 -13.99
CA GLN A 82 20.17 -11.74 -15.07
C GLN A 82 21.62 -11.81 -15.59
N GLU A 83 22.27 -10.66 -15.77
CA GLU A 83 23.68 -10.58 -16.19
C GLU A 83 24.65 -11.19 -15.17
N LEU A 84 24.34 -11.10 -13.88
CA LEU A 84 25.10 -11.74 -12.80
C LEU A 84 24.98 -13.27 -12.81
N ALA A 85 23.96 -13.80 -13.48
CA ALA A 85 23.67 -15.22 -13.65
C ALA A 85 23.80 -16.01 -12.34
N PRO A 86 23.06 -15.66 -11.25
CA PRO A 86 23.13 -16.36 -9.99
C PRO A 86 22.53 -17.77 -10.10
N ASP A 87 23.14 -18.74 -9.42
CA ASP A 87 22.55 -20.06 -9.24
C ASP A 87 21.40 -20.04 -8.24
N ILE A 88 21.46 -19.12 -7.26
CA ILE A 88 20.48 -18.97 -6.17
C ILE A 88 20.40 -17.50 -5.72
N ILE A 89 19.24 -17.08 -5.22
CA ILE A 89 19.08 -15.77 -4.55
C ILE A 89 18.66 -16.01 -3.11
N PHE A 90 19.29 -15.29 -2.17
CA PHE A 90 18.89 -15.26 -0.76
C PHE A 90 18.33 -13.91 -0.38
N SER A 91 17.28 -13.90 0.42
CA SER A 91 16.68 -12.72 1.04
C SER A 91 16.79 -12.80 2.55
N PHE A 92 17.44 -11.82 3.19
CA PHE A 92 17.64 -11.71 4.62
C PHE A 92 17.10 -10.37 5.11
N TYR A 93 15.87 -10.33 5.57
CA TYR A 93 15.20 -9.13 6.06
C TYR A 93 15.08 -7.99 5.04
N TYR A 94 15.15 -8.31 3.75
CA TYR A 94 14.96 -7.35 2.68
C TYR A 94 13.51 -6.83 2.69
N ARG A 95 13.32 -5.50 2.63
CA ARG A 95 12.02 -4.87 2.89
C ARG A 95 11.07 -4.81 1.70
N HIS A 96 11.61 -4.90 0.47
CA HIS A 96 10.81 -4.84 -0.75
C HIS A 96 10.43 -6.23 -1.23
N LEU A 97 9.21 -6.33 -1.77
CA LEU A 97 8.76 -7.54 -2.42
C LEU A 97 9.52 -7.79 -3.73
N VAL A 98 9.92 -9.03 -3.92
CA VAL A 98 10.58 -9.51 -5.12
C VAL A 98 9.53 -10.12 -6.04
N ARG A 99 9.42 -9.59 -7.26
CA ARG A 99 8.38 -9.98 -8.23
C ARG A 99 8.82 -11.16 -9.10
N PRO A 100 7.86 -11.85 -9.79
CA PRO A 100 8.14 -13.03 -10.60
C PRO A 100 9.31 -12.92 -11.58
N PRO A 101 9.58 -11.78 -12.26
CA PRO A 101 10.72 -11.69 -13.16
C PRO A 101 12.07 -11.93 -12.49
N ILE A 102 12.25 -11.57 -11.20
CA ILE A 102 13.47 -11.88 -10.45
C ILE A 102 13.42 -13.30 -9.90
N LEU A 103 12.25 -13.73 -9.37
CA LEU A 103 12.09 -15.07 -8.79
C LEU A 103 12.39 -16.20 -9.79
N ALA A 104 12.20 -15.94 -11.08
CA ALA A 104 12.43 -16.89 -12.16
C ALA A 104 13.90 -16.94 -12.65
N ILE A 105 14.79 -16.05 -12.18
CA ILE A 105 16.16 -15.98 -12.68
C ILE A 105 17.01 -17.16 -12.21
N PRO A 106 17.11 -17.45 -10.89
CA PRO A 106 18.05 -18.46 -10.41
C PRO A 106 17.49 -19.87 -10.55
N PRO A 107 18.25 -20.82 -11.15
CA PRO A 107 17.76 -22.19 -11.34
C PRO A 107 17.53 -22.96 -10.02
N ALA A 108 18.24 -22.63 -8.95
CA ALA A 108 18.01 -23.21 -7.62
C ALA A 108 16.92 -22.48 -6.82
N GLY A 109 16.32 -21.42 -7.38
CA GLY A 109 15.25 -20.64 -6.78
C GLY A 109 15.72 -19.54 -5.84
N CYS A 110 14.76 -18.89 -5.21
CA CYS A 110 14.98 -17.81 -4.25
C CYS A 110 14.58 -18.28 -2.86
N LEU A 111 15.38 -18.02 -1.85
CA LEU A 111 15.14 -18.38 -0.45
C LEU A 111 15.03 -17.11 0.41
N ASN A 112 14.08 -17.09 1.33
CA ASN A 112 13.91 -16.02 2.32
C ASN A 112 14.04 -16.56 3.73
N LEU A 113 14.76 -15.84 4.59
CA LEU A 113 14.83 -16.09 6.02
C LEU A 113 13.81 -15.23 6.74
N HIS A 114 12.76 -15.86 7.24
CA HIS A 114 11.65 -15.19 7.91
C HIS A 114 11.71 -15.38 9.44
N GLY A 115 11.41 -14.33 10.20
CA GLY A 115 11.55 -14.28 11.66
C GLY A 115 10.37 -14.88 12.44
N SER A 116 9.75 -15.94 11.96
CA SER A 116 8.72 -16.70 12.68
C SER A 116 8.78 -18.19 12.36
N LEU A 117 7.98 -18.99 13.07
CA LEU A 117 7.70 -20.39 12.71
C LEU A 117 6.55 -20.42 11.68
N LEU A 118 6.89 -20.39 10.39
CA LEU A 118 5.90 -20.55 9.34
C LEU A 118 5.15 -21.89 9.47
N PRO A 119 3.84 -21.94 9.14
CA PRO A 119 3.03 -20.94 8.42
C PRO A 119 2.44 -19.80 9.27
N LYS A 120 2.70 -19.78 10.58
CA LYS A 120 2.24 -18.70 11.46
C LYS A 120 3.09 -17.44 11.30
N TYR A 121 2.45 -16.26 11.48
CA TYR A 121 3.12 -14.96 11.47
C TYR A 121 3.81 -14.62 10.15
N ARG A 122 3.19 -14.92 9.01
CA ARG A 122 3.59 -14.40 7.71
C ARG A 122 3.48 -12.88 7.67
N GLY A 123 4.27 -12.21 6.84
CA GLY A 123 4.25 -10.76 6.63
C GLY A 123 5.27 -10.02 7.48
N ARG A 124 4.90 -8.87 8.05
CA ARG A 124 5.87 -7.92 8.63
C ARG A 124 5.87 -7.94 10.16
N CYS A 125 7.02 -7.56 10.76
CA CYS A 125 7.21 -7.40 12.21
C CYS A 125 6.84 -8.64 13.05
N PRO A 126 7.17 -9.88 12.64
CA PRO A 126 6.75 -11.09 13.36
C PRO A 126 7.20 -11.08 14.83
N ILE A 127 8.39 -10.58 15.15
CA ILE A 127 8.93 -10.51 16.51
C ILE A 127 8.03 -9.68 17.44
N ASN A 128 7.53 -8.53 16.96
CA ASN A 128 6.62 -7.71 17.76
C ASN A 128 5.27 -8.41 17.95
N TRP A 129 4.73 -9.02 16.88
CA TRP A 129 3.42 -9.64 16.91
C TRP A 129 3.35 -10.89 17.79
N VAL A 130 4.38 -11.73 17.81
CA VAL A 130 4.40 -12.90 18.71
C VAL A 130 4.41 -12.48 20.18
N LEU A 131 5.09 -11.37 20.52
CA LEU A 131 5.07 -10.82 21.88
C LEU A 131 3.70 -10.24 22.24
N ILE A 132 3.11 -9.44 21.36
CA ILE A 132 1.78 -8.84 21.58
C ILE A 132 0.73 -9.92 21.81
N ASN A 133 0.78 -11.00 21.01
CA ASN A 133 -0.16 -12.10 21.10
C ASN A 133 0.13 -13.06 22.28
N GLY A 134 1.24 -12.85 23.01
CA GLY A 134 1.57 -13.63 24.19
C GLY A 134 2.01 -15.06 23.88
N GLU A 135 2.58 -15.30 22.70
CA GLU A 135 3.15 -16.59 22.33
C GLU A 135 4.27 -17.00 23.29
N LYS A 136 4.40 -18.31 23.49
CA LYS A 136 5.44 -18.89 24.35
C LYS A 136 6.65 -19.38 23.56
N GLU A 137 6.51 -19.47 22.26
CA GLU A 137 7.60 -19.80 21.33
C GLU A 137 7.44 -19.05 20.01
N THR A 138 8.55 -18.83 19.35
CA THR A 138 8.64 -18.37 17.96
C THR A 138 9.81 -19.11 17.29
N GLY A 139 10.36 -18.57 16.21
CA GLY A 139 11.53 -19.12 15.58
C GLY A 139 11.94 -18.36 14.34
N VAL A 140 12.80 -19.00 13.57
CA VAL A 140 13.20 -18.56 12.24
C VAL A 140 12.91 -19.67 11.24
N THR A 141 12.53 -19.28 10.04
CA THR A 141 12.24 -20.21 8.94
C THR A 141 12.98 -19.78 7.69
N LEU A 142 13.79 -20.67 7.13
CA LEU A 142 14.29 -20.53 5.76
C LEU A 142 13.30 -21.24 4.83
N HIS A 143 12.77 -20.52 3.84
CA HIS A 143 11.75 -21.04 2.92
C HIS A 143 11.97 -20.54 1.49
N TYR A 144 11.42 -21.24 0.50
CA TYR A 144 11.42 -20.77 -0.87
C TYR A 144 10.50 -19.56 -1.03
N MET A 145 10.94 -18.59 -1.81
CA MET A 145 10.11 -17.44 -2.19
C MET A 145 9.19 -17.81 -3.35
N THR A 146 7.95 -17.38 -3.26
CA THR A 146 6.92 -17.48 -4.29
C THR A 146 6.38 -16.08 -4.57
N PRO A 147 5.52 -15.88 -5.56
CA PRO A 147 4.82 -14.60 -5.74
C PRO A 147 3.96 -14.17 -4.54
N ARG A 148 3.64 -15.10 -3.63
CA ARG A 148 2.96 -14.78 -2.36
C ARG A 148 3.98 -14.60 -1.25
N ALA A 149 3.71 -13.67 -0.33
CA ALA A 149 4.59 -13.44 0.79
C ALA A 149 4.60 -14.64 1.76
N ASP A 150 5.80 -15.15 2.04
CA ASP A 150 6.12 -16.15 3.06
C ASP A 150 5.33 -17.47 2.99
N ASP A 151 4.85 -17.88 1.80
CA ASP A 151 3.99 -19.06 1.65
C ASP A 151 4.66 -20.27 0.96
N GLY A 152 5.89 -20.12 0.51
CA GLY A 152 6.61 -21.21 -0.18
C GLY A 152 7.15 -22.28 0.77
N ASP A 153 7.60 -23.39 0.17
CA ASP A 153 8.08 -24.58 0.90
C ASP A 153 9.18 -24.26 1.90
N ILE A 154 9.06 -24.83 3.09
CA ILE A 154 10.03 -24.70 4.16
C ILE A 154 11.26 -25.56 3.84
N VAL A 155 12.44 -24.99 4.05
CA VAL A 155 13.75 -25.64 3.92
C VAL A 155 14.31 -26.02 5.29
N GLY A 156 14.07 -25.19 6.28
CA GLY A 156 14.46 -25.44 7.66
C GLY A 156 13.86 -24.44 8.62
N GLN A 157 13.74 -24.86 9.88
CA GLN A 157 13.22 -24.02 10.97
C GLN A 157 14.03 -24.22 12.24
N LYS A 158 14.18 -23.14 13.01
CA LYS A 158 14.77 -23.16 14.35
C LYS A 158 13.81 -22.53 15.34
N ARG A 159 13.45 -23.27 16.41
CA ARG A 159 12.53 -22.80 17.47
C ARG A 159 13.26 -21.94 18.49
N ILE A 160 12.57 -20.95 19.01
CA ILE A 160 13.06 -20.00 20.02
C ILE A 160 12.02 -19.89 21.13
N PRO A 161 12.33 -20.25 22.37
CA PRO A 161 11.42 -20.06 23.49
C PRO A 161 11.32 -18.56 23.85
N ILE A 162 10.10 -18.11 24.13
CA ILE A 162 9.79 -16.76 24.58
C ILE A 162 9.56 -16.78 26.09
N SER A 163 10.41 -16.10 26.84
CA SER A 163 10.26 -15.93 28.28
C SER A 163 9.33 -14.77 28.62
N ASP A 164 8.87 -14.70 29.86
CA ASP A 164 8.05 -13.61 30.33
C ASP A 164 8.82 -12.27 30.41
N TYR A 165 10.15 -12.31 30.41
CA TYR A 165 11.04 -11.14 30.46
C TYR A 165 11.53 -10.69 29.07
N ASP A 166 11.22 -11.45 28.02
CA ASP A 166 11.66 -11.08 26.69
C ASP A 166 10.96 -9.80 26.20
N THR A 167 11.77 -8.89 25.72
CA THR A 167 11.35 -7.71 24.95
C THR A 167 11.57 -7.96 23.47
N ALA A 168 11.09 -7.07 22.61
CA ALA A 168 11.35 -7.18 21.18
C ALA A 168 12.85 -7.17 20.86
N ARG A 169 13.68 -6.44 21.63
CA ARG A 169 15.14 -6.44 21.48
C ARG A 169 15.76 -7.77 21.84
N SER A 170 15.49 -8.30 23.04
CA SER A 170 16.08 -9.56 23.47
C SER A 170 15.63 -10.75 22.59
N LEU A 171 14.36 -10.72 22.14
CA LEU A 171 13.85 -11.72 21.22
C LEU A 171 14.49 -11.60 19.82
N TYR A 172 14.78 -10.37 19.37
CA TYR A 172 15.54 -10.15 18.15
C TYR A 172 16.96 -10.71 18.24
N GLU A 173 17.65 -10.55 19.39
CA GLU A 173 18.98 -11.11 19.61
C GLU A 173 18.94 -12.63 19.57
N LYS A 174 17.94 -13.27 20.19
CA LYS A 174 17.71 -14.73 20.07
C LYS A 174 17.42 -15.15 18.63
N THR A 175 16.66 -14.33 17.89
CA THR A 175 16.36 -14.58 16.48
C THR A 175 17.63 -14.52 15.62
N ALA A 176 18.53 -13.58 15.91
CA ALA A 176 19.81 -13.46 15.22
C ALA A 176 20.68 -14.70 15.45
N GLU A 177 20.79 -15.17 16.68
CA GLU A 177 21.53 -16.40 17.02
C GLU A 177 20.91 -17.64 16.36
N ALA A 178 19.59 -17.80 16.42
CA ALA A 178 18.90 -18.91 15.76
C ALA A 178 19.04 -18.87 14.23
N SER A 179 19.09 -17.66 13.64
CA SER A 179 19.35 -17.46 12.21
C SER A 179 20.74 -17.96 11.82
N HIS A 180 21.76 -17.59 12.61
CA HIS A 180 23.12 -18.04 12.40
C HIS A 180 23.21 -19.58 12.44
N GLN A 181 22.65 -20.21 13.48
CA GLN A 181 22.65 -21.65 13.64
C GLN A 181 21.91 -22.36 12.51
N LEU A 182 20.72 -21.88 12.12
CA LEU A 182 19.93 -22.45 11.02
C LEU A 182 20.67 -22.38 9.69
N LEU A 183 21.30 -21.24 9.38
CA LEU A 183 22.05 -21.07 8.14
C LEU A 183 23.27 -21.99 8.08
N ASP A 184 24.02 -22.15 9.17
CA ASP A 184 25.17 -23.06 9.23
C ASP A 184 24.75 -24.54 9.07
N GLU A 185 23.55 -24.91 9.55
CA GLU A 185 23.00 -26.27 9.38
C GLU A 185 22.53 -26.53 7.94
N ILE A 186 21.92 -25.54 7.27
CA ILE A 186 21.20 -25.75 6.01
C ILE A 186 22.03 -25.39 4.76
N LEU A 187 22.88 -24.35 4.80
CA LEU A 187 23.64 -23.92 3.63
C LEU A 187 24.52 -25.03 3.03
N PRO A 188 25.20 -25.89 3.82
CA PRO A 188 25.93 -27.04 3.28
C PRO A 188 25.03 -28.03 2.52
N GLN A 189 23.79 -28.22 2.97
CA GLN A 189 22.82 -29.11 2.33
C GLN A 189 22.29 -28.53 1.02
N ILE A 190 22.02 -27.22 0.98
CA ILE A 190 21.65 -26.51 -0.26
C ILE A 190 22.75 -26.68 -1.30
N LYS A 191 24.01 -26.47 -0.92
CA LYS A 191 25.16 -26.59 -1.81
C LYS A 191 25.33 -27.99 -2.38
N LYS A 192 24.98 -29.02 -1.60
CA LYS A 192 24.99 -30.45 -2.01
C LYS A 192 23.75 -30.87 -2.80
N GLY A 193 22.70 -30.00 -2.87
CA GLY A 193 21.42 -30.34 -3.48
C GLY A 193 20.62 -31.40 -2.70
N THR A 194 20.90 -31.58 -1.41
CA THR A 194 20.27 -32.61 -0.54
C THR A 194 19.21 -32.05 0.38
N VAL A 195 18.92 -30.74 0.27
CA VAL A 195 17.90 -30.08 1.10
C VAL A 195 16.51 -30.60 0.78
N MET A 196 15.74 -30.89 1.81
CA MET A 196 14.33 -31.30 1.67
C MET A 196 13.42 -30.06 1.64
N ARG A 197 12.36 -30.15 0.86
CA ARG A 197 11.31 -29.12 0.79
C ARG A 197 10.07 -29.65 1.49
N GLN A 198 9.56 -28.91 2.44
CA GLN A 198 8.32 -29.24 3.15
C GLN A 198 7.25 -28.21 2.81
N PRO A 199 6.15 -28.58 2.13
CA PRO A 199 5.03 -27.69 1.90
C PRO A 199 4.45 -27.14 3.22
N GLN A 200 4.02 -25.88 3.20
CA GLN A 200 3.37 -25.28 4.35
C GLN A 200 1.90 -25.73 4.45
N ASP A 201 1.42 -25.96 5.67
CA ASP A 201 -0.01 -26.13 5.93
C ASP A 201 -0.72 -24.77 5.94
N HIS A 202 -1.27 -24.38 4.80
CA HIS A 202 -1.94 -23.09 4.63
C HIS A 202 -3.17 -22.91 5.52
N ALA A 203 -3.76 -23.98 6.05
CA ALA A 203 -4.89 -23.87 6.98
C ALA A 203 -4.49 -23.29 8.34
N GLN A 204 -3.22 -23.41 8.72
CA GLN A 204 -2.66 -22.85 9.95
C GLN A 204 -2.01 -21.47 9.75
N ALA A 205 -2.00 -20.95 8.54
CA ALA A 205 -1.33 -19.70 8.24
C ALA A 205 -2.03 -18.50 8.92
N THR A 206 -1.21 -17.64 9.53
CA THR A 206 -1.65 -16.32 10.01
C THR A 206 -0.81 -15.24 9.36
N TYR A 207 -1.39 -14.04 9.14
CA TYR A 207 -0.72 -12.95 8.46
C TYR A 207 -0.81 -11.66 9.26
N TYR A 208 0.32 -10.93 9.36
CA TYR A 208 0.41 -9.68 10.11
C TYR A 208 1.07 -8.57 9.29
N GLY A 209 0.53 -7.35 9.44
CA GLY A 209 1.03 -6.15 8.78
C GLY A 209 2.22 -5.51 9.50
N GLY A 210 2.79 -4.47 8.88
CA GLY A 210 3.76 -3.59 9.52
C GLY A 210 3.16 -2.83 10.70
N ARG A 211 4.02 -2.29 11.55
CA ARG A 211 3.63 -1.48 12.72
C ARG A 211 4.18 -0.06 12.59
N ARG A 212 3.48 0.89 13.19
CA ARG A 212 3.83 2.32 13.22
C ARG A 212 3.88 2.80 14.67
N PRO A 213 4.52 3.93 14.97
CA PRO A 213 4.58 4.48 16.32
C PRO A 213 3.21 4.58 17.00
N LYS A 214 2.17 5.00 16.28
CA LYS A 214 0.79 5.09 16.80
C LYS A 214 0.18 3.77 17.26
N ASP A 215 0.65 2.64 16.73
CA ASP A 215 0.17 1.32 17.12
C ASP A 215 0.67 0.91 18.53
N GLY A 216 1.50 1.74 19.16
CA GLY A 216 1.92 1.64 20.55
C GLY A 216 0.94 2.25 21.54
N GLU A 217 -0.17 2.85 21.10
CA GLU A 217 -1.18 3.40 22.01
C GLU A 217 -1.86 2.28 22.82
N ILE A 218 -1.86 2.45 24.15
CA ILE A 218 -2.39 1.45 25.07
C ILE A 218 -3.92 1.50 25.07
N ASN A 219 -4.55 0.36 24.77
CA ASN A 219 -5.98 0.16 25.00
C ASN A 219 -6.19 -0.38 26.43
N TRP A 220 -6.63 0.47 27.35
CA TRP A 220 -6.86 0.09 28.74
C TRP A 220 -8.04 -0.87 28.92
N ALA A 221 -8.97 -0.94 27.97
CA ALA A 221 -10.03 -1.96 27.94
C ALA A 221 -9.53 -3.35 27.49
N ALA A 222 -8.20 -3.56 27.45
CA ALA A 222 -7.57 -4.86 27.31
C ALA A 222 -7.16 -5.40 28.69
N THR A 223 -6.78 -6.69 28.74
CA THR A 223 -6.26 -7.31 29.98
C THR A 223 -4.88 -6.77 30.33
N ALA A 224 -4.50 -6.81 31.61
CA ALA A 224 -3.17 -6.43 32.06
C ALA A 224 -2.05 -7.20 31.33
N SER A 225 -2.26 -8.48 31.06
CA SER A 225 -1.34 -9.30 30.28
C SER A 225 -1.16 -8.77 28.85
N HIS A 226 -2.25 -8.35 28.19
CA HIS A 226 -2.18 -7.77 26.84
C HIS A 226 -1.43 -6.42 26.84
N VAL A 227 -1.71 -5.55 27.82
CA VAL A 227 -0.98 -4.27 27.99
C VAL A 227 0.51 -4.52 28.22
N ARG A 228 0.86 -5.45 29.13
CA ARG A 228 2.26 -5.83 29.35
C ARG A 228 2.92 -6.35 28.08
N ASN A 229 2.23 -7.20 27.35
CA ASN A 229 2.73 -7.76 26.09
C ASN A 229 2.97 -6.66 25.02
N LEU A 230 2.05 -5.68 24.90
CA LEU A 230 2.26 -4.53 24.04
C LEU A 230 3.51 -3.74 24.46
N VAL A 231 3.64 -3.40 25.76
CA VAL A 231 4.78 -2.62 26.27
C VAL A 231 6.10 -3.32 25.92
N ARG A 232 6.26 -4.60 26.26
CA ARG A 232 7.51 -5.36 25.99
C ARG A 232 7.78 -5.57 24.50
N ALA A 233 6.74 -5.53 23.66
CA ALA A 233 6.87 -5.67 22.21
C ALA A 233 7.32 -4.40 21.51
N VAL A 234 7.14 -3.22 22.11
CA VAL A 234 7.46 -1.94 21.48
C VAL A 234 8.38 -1.05 22.32
N THR A 235 8.93 -1.58 23.42
CA THR A 235 9.94 -0.88 24.22
C THR A 235 11.24 -0.66 23.44
N ILE A 236 12.19 0.06 24.01
CA ILE A 236 13.48 0.40 23.38
C ILE A 236 14.10 -0.80 22.65
N PRO A 237 14.52 -0.64 21.36
CA PRO A 237 14.75 0.60 20.60
C PRO A 237 13.55 1.10 19.79
N TYR A 238 12.38 0.52 19.97
CA TYR A 238 11.16 0.91 19.30
C TYR A 238 10.54 2.16 19.92
N PRO A 239 9.55 2.82 19.26
CA PRO A 239 8.98 4.09 19.70
C PRO A 239 8.27 4.10 21.07
N GLY A 240 8.04 2.93 21.68
CA GLY A 240 7.40 2.80 22.99
C GLY A 240 5.88 2.65 22.95
N ALA A 241 5.34 2.02 24.01
CA ALA A 241 3.92 2.04 24.29
C ALA A 241 3.57 3.36 25.00
N PHE A 242 2.41 3.93 24.69
CA PHE A 242 2.02 5.23 25.24
C PHE A 242 0.53 5.33 25.52
N SER A 243 0.17 6.29 26.36
CA SER A 243 -1.21 6.71 26.57
C SER A 243 -1.25 8.20 26.91
N TYR A 244 -2.45 8.74 27.06
CA TYR A 244 -2.64 10.15 27.40
C TYR A 244 -3.31 10.28 28.77
N ILE A 245 -2.95 11.33 29.49
CA ILE A 245 -3.67 11.79 30.66
C ILE A 245 -4.00 13.28 30.47
N GLY A 246 -5.27 13.60 30.25
CA GLY A 246 -5.64 14.86 29.60
C GLY A 246 -4.97 14.97 28.23
N ASP A 247 -4.28 16.10 27.98
CA ASP A 247 -3.56 16.35 26.73
C ASP A 247 -2.06 15.95 26.79
N ARG A 248 -1.61 15.38 27.89
CA ARG A 248 -0.20 15.01 28.10
C ARG A 248 0.02 13.55 27.70
N LYS A 249 0.93 13.32 26.76
CA LYS A 249 1.39 12.00 26.36
C LYS A 249 2.38 11.42 27.38
N CYS A 250 2.19 10.16 27.69
CA CYS A 250 3.04 9.42 28.60
C CYS A 250 3.45 8.09 27.96
N PHE A 251 4.74 7.78 27.99
CA PHE A 251 5.30 6.51 27.51
C PHE A 251 5.50 5.53 28.67
N PHE A 252 5.28 4.26 28.38
CA PHE A 252 5.44 3.13 29.29
C PHE A 252 6.51 2.21 28.70
N TRP A 253 7.66 2.16 29.37
CA TRP A 253 8.82 1.41 28.88
C TRP A 253 8.96 0.03 29.51
N MET A 254 8.56 -0.09 30.77
CA MET A 254 8.53 -1.34 31.51
C MET A 254 7.37 -1.36 32.50
N VAL A 255 6.62 -2.44 32.48
CA VAL A 255 5.47 -2.64 33.36
C VAL A 255 5.43 -4.08 33.86
N THR A 256 4.92 -4.27 35.07
CA THR A 256 4.67 -5.57 35.69
C THR A 256 3.17 -5.80 35.83
N GLU A 257 2.71 -6.97 35.43
CA GLU A 257 1.32 -7.42 35.64
C GLU A 257 1.04 -7.66 37.12
N MET A 258 -0.09 -7.15 37.59
CA MET A 258 -0.58 -7.28 38.96
C MET A 258 -1.90 -8.03 38.96
N PRO A 259 -2.17 -8.85 39.99
CA PRO A 259 -3.47 -9.52 40.17
C PRO A 259 -4.63 -8.51 40.19
N ASP A 260 -5.82 -9.01 39.87
CA ASP A 260 -7.04 -8.23 39.99
C ASP A 260 -7.33 -7.93 41.46
N ASN A 261 -7.63 -6.67 41.78
CA ASN A 261 -7.83 -6.21 43.16
C ASN A 261 -9.33 -6.08 43.53
N ASP A 262 -10.24 -6.72 42.82
CA ASP A 262 -11.71 -6.69 43.05
C ASP A 262 -12.33 -5.27 43.12
N LYS A 263 -11.57 -4.22 42.90
CA LYS A 263 -12.10 -2.85 42.83
C LYS A 263 -12.78 -2.62 41.49
N LYS A 264 -14.07 -2.41 41.51
CA LYS A 264 -14.85 -2.00 40.32
C LYS A 264 -14.50 -0.56 39.91
N THR A 265 -13.35 -0.39 39.27
CA THR A 265 -12.92 0.89 38.70
C THR A 265 -12.87 0.77 37.18
N ASN A 266 -13.04 1.90 36.48
CA ASN A 266 -12.95 1.90 35.02
C ASN A 266 -11.52 1.56 34.54
N PRO A 267 -11.36 0.87 33.42
CA PRO A 267 -10.04 0.65 32.81
C PRO A 267 -9.30 1.97 32.57
N GLY A 268 -7.98 1.98 32.84
CA GLY A 268 -7.14 3.18 32.78
C GLY A 268 -7.06 3.99 34.07
N THR A 269 -7.88 3.67 35.08
CA THR A 269 -7.89 4.41 36.36
C THR A 269 -6.65 4.11 37.17
N ILE A 270 -6.02 5.16 37.72
CA ILE A 270 -4.91 5.08 38.66
C ILE A 270 -5.45 4.65 40.02
N ILE A 271 -5.00 3.50 40.51
CA ILE A 271 -5.42 2.91 41.80
C ILE A 271 -4.40 3.01 42.91
N SER A 272 -3.17 3.38 42.59
CA SER A 272 -2.09 3.68 43.53
C SER A 272 -1.02 4.55 42.85
N LEU A 273 -0.33 5.38 43.61
CA LEU A 273 0.76 6.27 43.15
C LEU A 273 2.16 5.78 43.55
N ASP A 274 2.26 5.01 44.63
CA ASP A 274 3.52 4.42 45.08
C ASP A 274 3.28 2.99 45.60
N PRO A 275 3.55 1.97 44.76
CA PRO A 275 3.94 2.06 43.35
C PRO A 275 2.82 2.61 42.46
N LEU A 276 3.17 3.21 41.30
CA LEU A 276 2.17 3.66 40.34
C LEU A 276 1.49 2.42 39.72
N VAL A 277 0.20 2.24 39.99
CA VAL A 277 -0.61 1.12 39.52
C VAL A 277 -1.83 1.63 38.75
N ILE A 278 -2.06 1.07 37.59
CA ILE A 278 -3.17 1.45 36.69
C ILE A 278 -4.03 0.22 36.41
N HIS A 279 -5.34 0.36 36.58
CA HIS A 279 -6.32 -0.69 36.36
C HIS A 279 -6.53 -0.98 34.87
N CYS A 280 -6.69 -2.24 34.50
CA CYS A 280 -7.03 -2.72 33.16
C CYS A 280 -8.44 -3.36 33.19
N GLU A 281 -8.97 -3.79 32.00
CA GLU A 281 -10.24 -4.52 31.97
C GLU A 281 -10.24 -5.74 32.89
N LYS A 282 -9.11 -6.44 32.95
CA LYS A 282 -8.88 -7.55 33.88
C LYS A 282 -7.46 -7.46 34.41
N GLY A 283 -7.31 -7.33 35.73
CA GLY A 283 -6.02 -7.12 36.37
C GLY A 283 -5.57 -5.66 36.36
N ALA A 284 -4.35 -5.42 36.77
CA ALA A 284 -3.72 -4.09 36.77
C ALA A 284 -2.27 -4.19 36.31
N ILE A 285 -1.68 -3.08 35.93
CA ILE A 285 -0.23 -2.97 35.69
C ILE A 285 0.41 -2.05 36.71
N ARG A 286 1.55 -2.45 37.22
CA ARG A 286 2.50 -1.56 37.90
C ARG A 286 3.44 -0.96 36.86
N VAL A 287 3.60 0.36 36.87
CA VAL A 287 4.57 1.06 36.02
C VAL A 287 5.93 1.00 36.70
N ASP A 288 6.85 0.24 36.12
CA ASP A 288 8.22 0.14 36.63
C ASP A 288 9.08 1.28 36.07
N PHE A 289 8.99 1.56 34.76
CA PHE A 289 9.62 2.72 34.11
C PHE A 289 8.68 3.36 33.09
N GLY A 290 8.61 4.68 33.12
CA GLY A 290 7.86 5.52 32.21
C GLY A 290 8.57 6.81 31.86
N GLN A 291 7.94 7.66 31.05
CA GLN A 291 8.49 8.93 30.59
C GLN A 291 7.36 9.87 30.19
N ALA A 292 7.38 11.11 30.63
CA ALA A 292 6.53 12.15 30.06
C ALA A 292 7.05 12.53 28.67
N GLU A 293 6.19 13.01 27.79
CA GLU A 293 6.60 13.49 26.48
C GLU A 293 7.71 14.54 26.61
N ASN A 294 8.82 14.36 25.88
CA ASN A 294 10.04 15.19 25.96
C ASN A 294 10.76 15.19 27.34
N GLY A 295 10.35 14.33 28.26
CA GLY A 295 10.99 14.17 29.57
C GLY A 295 12.11 13.12 29.57
N ILE A 296 12.56 12.76 30.77
CA ILE A 296 13.55 11.69 30.99
C ILE A 296 12.89 10.39 31.43
N TYR A 297 13.60 9.28 31.34
CA TYR A 297 13.17 7.97 31.87
C TYR A 297 13.18 8.00 33.40
N MET A 298 12.11 7.54 34.03
CA MET A 298 11.98 7.55 35.50
C MET A 298 11.09 6.40 35.99
N GLY A 299 11.23 6.08 37.27
CA GLY A 299 10.36 5.08 37.93
C GLY A 299 8.90 5.56 38.06
N GLY A 300 7.96 4.63 38.19
CA GLY A 300 6.54 4.94 38.27
C GLY A 300 6.15 6.00 39.30
N PRO A 301 6.61 5.95 40.59
CA PRO A 301 6.28 6.96 41.58
C PRO A 301 6.84 8.35 41.24
N GLN A 302 7.99 8.42 40.55
CA GLN A 302 8.59 9.65 40.06
C GLN A 302 7.77 10.26 38.92
N LEU A 303 7.34 9.41 37.97
CA LEU A 303 6.47 9.78 36.88
C LEU A 303 5.12 10.31 37.39
N ALA A 304 4.57 9.68 38.43
CA ALA A 304 3.34 10.16 39.07
C ALA A 304 3.50 11.59 39.61
N ARG A 305 4.62 11.91 40.25
CA ARG A 305 4.92 13.27 40.74
C ARG A 305 5.13 14.27 39.58
N GLU A 306 5.91 13.90 38.57
CA GLU A 306 6.20 14.74 37.40
C GLU A 306 4.93 15.14 36.65
N LEU A 307 4.00 14.20 36.50
CA LEU A 307 2.73 14.43 35.85
C LEU A 307 1.63 14.95 36.79
N ASN A 308 1.92 15.19 38.09
CA ASN A 308 0.94 15.58 39.11
C ASN A 308 -0.30 14.65 39.10
N LEU A 309 -0.05 13.33 39.04
CA LEU A 309 -1.12 12.33 39.03
C LEU A 309 -1.76 12.24 40.42
N VAL A 310 -3.04 11.92 40.47
CA VAL A 310 -3.76 11.58 41.71
C VAL A 310 -4.55 10.30 41.49
N GLU A 311 -4.79 9.55 42.56
CA GLU A 311 -5.64 8.34 42.50
C GLU A 311 -7.03 8.70 41.96
N GLY A 312 -7.59 7.84 41.12
CA GLY A 312 -8.86 8.08 40.47
C GLY A 312 -8.74 8.80 39.12
N MET A 313 -7.61 9.43 38.78
CA MET A 313 -7.40 9.89 37.39
C MET A 313 -7.34 8.72 36.42
N THR A 314 -7.73 8.96 35.15
CA THR A 314 -7.86 7.89 34.16
C THR A 314 -7.00 8.21 32.92
N PHE A 315 -6.10 7.30 32.57
CA PHE A 315 -5.38 7.30 31.31
C PHE A 315 -6.30 6.91 30.14
N GLY A 316 -6.01 7.42 28.94
CA GLY A 316 -6.76 7.09 27.72
C GLY A 316 -7.95 7.98 27.46
N LEU A 317 -8.30 8.88 28.39
CA LEU A 317 -9.36 9.87 28.20
C LEU A 317 -8.71 11.25 27.94
N SER A 318 -8.60 11.64 26.69
CA SER A 318 -8.47 13.05 26.35
C SER A 318 -9.77 13.75 26.71
N ALA A 319 -9.70 14.90 27.39
CA ALA A 319 -10.87 15.66 27.82
C ALA A 319 -11.81 16.12 26.66
N SER A 320 -11.42 15.86 25.41
CA SER A 320 -12.15 16.20 24.20
C SER A 320 -12.86 15.02 23.50
N LYS A 321 -12.91 13.81 24.08
CA LYS A 321 -13.54 12.62 23.44
C LYS A 321 -14.58 11.93 24.32
N HIS A 322 -15.50 12.64 24.92
CA HIS A 322 -16.84 12.12 25.22
C HIS A 322 -17.80 12.42 24.07
N ILE A 323 -17.49 11.92 22.89
CA ILE A 323 -18.48 11.69 21.84
C ILE A 323 -18.70 10.18 21.84
N GLU A 324 -19.97 9.74 22.01
CA GLU A 324 -20.37 8.35 21.81
C GLU A 324 -19.63 7.79 20.61
N MET A 325 -18.80 6.76 20.83
CA MET A 325 -18.17 6.04 19.73
C MET A 325 -19.26 5.27 18.99
N THR A 326 -19.95 5.93 18.07
CA THR A 326 -20.65 5.24 17.00
C THR A 326 -19.59 4.39 16.29
N LYS A 327 -19.83 3.08 16.21
CA LYS A 327 -18.92 2.12 15.55
C LYS A 327 -18.62 2.61 14.14
N LYS A 328 -17.39 3.11 13.93
CA LYS A 328 -16.97 3.64 12.62
C LYS A 328 -17.12 2.54 11.56
N LYS A 329 -17.67 2.90 10.41
CA LYS A 329 -17.68 1.99 9.25
C LYS A 329 -16.25 1.82 8.73
N LYS A 330 -15.87 0.57 8.47
CA LYS A 330 -14.53 0.21 7.97
C LYS A 330 -14.57 0.07 6.46
N ILE A 331 -13.73 0.81 5.78
CA ILE A 331 -13.64 0.81 4.32
C ILE A 331 -12.28 0.29 3.89
N LEU A 332 -12.26 -0.73 3.04
CA LEU A 332 -11.04 -1.20 2.38
C LEU A 332 -10.93 -0.54 1.01
N VAL A 333 -9.83 0.20 0.79
CA VAL A 333 -9.49 0.82 -0.48
C VAL A 333 -8.22 0.16 -1.04
N LEU A 334 -8.33 -0.57 -2.13
CA LEU A 334 -7.19 -1.13 -2.87
C LEU A 334 -6.84 -0.14 -3.99
N GLY A 335 -5.58 0.26 -4.11
CA GLY A 335 -5.17 1.37 -4.97
C GLY A 335 -5.34 2.75 -4.30
N ILE A 336 -5.03 2.82 -3.00
CA ILE A 336 -5.30 4.00 -2.15
C ILE A 336 -4.39 5.19 -2.45
N ASP A 337 -3.16 4.98 -2.93
CA ASP A 337 -2.22 6.05 -3.30
C ASP A 337 -2.56 6.69 -4.66
N GLY A 338 -3.43 6.04 -5.43
CA GLY A 338 -3.91 6.53 -6.72
C GLY A 338 -4.81 7.77 -6.60
N PHE A 339 -5.10 8.42 -7.73
CA PHE A 339 -5.83 9.68 -7.83
C PHE A 339 -7.18 9.68 -7.08
N ILE A 340 -8.04 8.68 -7.35
CA ILE A 340 -9.35 8.56 -6.71
C ILE A 340 -9.20 8.10 -5.25
N GLY A 341 -8.34 7.11 -5.01
CA GLY A 341 -8.13 6.53 -3.68
C GLY A 341 -7.65 7.54 -2.66
N ASN A 342 -6.72 8.38 -3.07
CA ASN A 342 -6.16 9.46 -2.27
C ASN A 342 -7.23 10.50 -1.89
N ALA A 343 -7.95 11.05 -2.88
CA ALA A 343 -8.97 12.07 -2.67
C ALA A 343 -10.18 11.53 -1.85
N LEU A 344 -10.57 10.27 -2.10
CA LEU A 344 -11.63 9.62 -1.34
C LEU A 344 -11.22 9.40 0.12
N SER A 345 -9.99 8.96 0.35
CA SER A 345 -9.49 8.72 1.72
C SER A 345 -9.45 10.02 2.53
N GLU A 346 -9.07 11.14 1.91
CA GLU A 346 -9.13 12.47 2.55
C GLU A 346 -10.55 12.80 3.01
N LYS A 347 -11.52 12.69 2.10
CA LYS A 347 -12.95 12.95 2.40
C LYS A 347 -13.51 12.06 3.51
N LEU A 348 -13.16 10.76 3.49
CA LEU A 348 -13.62 9.79 4.51
C LEU A 348 -13.02 10.07 5.88
N LEU A 349 -11.73 10.38 5.93
CA LEU A 349 -11.02 10.66 7.19
C LEU A 349 -11.49 11.99 7.80
N ASP A 350 -11.70 13.01 6.97
CA ASP A 350 -12.17 14.32 7.43
C ASP A 350 -13.62 14.27 7.93
N ASN A 351 -14.46 13.36 7.42
CA ASN A 351 -15.80 13.10 7.95
C ASN A 351 -15.79 12.54 9.38
N GLY A 352 -14.76 11.79 9.75
CA GLY A 352 -14.57 11.25 11.10
C GLY A 352 -15.34 9.96 11.44
N ASN A 353 -16.31 9.53 10.63
CA ASN A 353 -17.17 8.34 10.88
C ASN A 353 -16.61 7.05 10.27
N TYR A 354 -15.42 7.11 9.66
CA TYR A 354 -14.84 6.00 8.91
C TYR A 354 -13.47 5.61 9.43
N GLU A 355 -13.18 4.31 9.34
CA GLU A 355 -11.82 3.77 9.34
C GLU A 355 -11.46 3.37 7.92
N VAL A 356 -10.33 3.86 7.40
CA VAL A 356 -9.85 3.59 6.05
C VAL A 356 -8.67 2.63 6.12
N HIS A 357 -8.84 1.45 5.56
CA HIS A 357 -7.77 0.46 5.38
C HIS A 357 -7.34 0.49 3.92
N GLY A 358 -6.07 0.71 3.64
CA GLY A 358 -5.57 0.87 2.29
C GLY A 358 -4.43 -0.07 1.95
N LEU A 359 -4.38 -0.49 0.67
CA LEU A 359 -3.25 -1.19 0.07
C LEU A 359 -2.88 -0.51 -1.25
N ASP A 360 -1.59 -0.28 -1.45
CA ASP A 360 -1.02 0.18 -2.72
C ASP A 360 0.45 -0.24 -2.84
N LEU A 361 1.02 -0.17 -4.03
CA LEU A 361 2.44 -0.44 -4.31
C LEU A 361 3.38 0.58 -3.69
N GLN A 362 2.89 1.79 -3.42
CA GLN A 362 3.64 2.92 -2.87
C GLN A 362 2.74 3.80 -1.99
N SER A 363 3.34 4.78 -1.31
CA SER A 363 2.62 5.62 -0.34
C SER A 363 2.90 7.12 -0.48
N LYS A 364 3.39 7.56 -1.66
CA LYS A 364 3.89 8.94 -1.87
C LYS A 364 2.82 10.00 -1.62
N SER A 365 1.62 9.77 -2.17
CA SER A 365 0.54 10.76 -2.12
C SER A 365 -0.26 10.72 -0.81
N ILE A 366 -0.17 9.62 -0.05
CA ILE A 366 -0.96 9.39 1.18
C ILE A 366 -0.19 9.57 2.48
N GLN A 367 1.10 9.92 2.43
CA GLN A 367 1.92 10.13 3.64
C GLN A 367 1.28 11.09 4.65
N ARG A 368 0.61 12.14 4.15
CA ARG A 368 -0.12 13.11 4.98
C ARG A 368 -1.26 12.53 5.81
N PHE A 369 -1.66 11.27 5.55
CA PHE A 369 -2.69 10.58 6.33
C PHE A 369 -2.12 9.67 7.42
N PHE A 370 -0.82 9.45 7.45
CA PHE A 370 -0.22 8.46 8.35
C PHE A 370 -0.48 8.76 9.82
N ASP A 371 -0.59 10.02 10.17
CA ASP A 371 -0.87 10.47 11.54
C ASP A 371 -2.38 10.71 11.79
N LYS A 372 -3.24 10.57 10.77
CA LYS A 372 -4.69 10.74 10.94
C LYS A 372 -5.31 9.52 11.65
N PRO A 373 -6.10 9.72 12.71
CA PRO A 373 -6.80 8.65 13.40
C PRO A 373 -7.77 7.91 12.46
N GLY A 374 -7.70 6.56 12.46
CA GLY A 374 -8.56 5.72 11.61
C GLY A 374 -8.00 5.44 10.22
N PHE A 375 -6.75 5.83 9.93
CA PHE A 375 -6.07 5.48 8.69
C PHE A 375 -5.09 4.33 8.91
N TYR A 376 -5.19 3.28 8.09
CA TYR A 376 -4.35 2.08 8.13
C TYR A 376 -3.87 1.75 6.72
N PHE A 377 -2.56 1.70 6.52
CA PHE A 377 -1.97 1.45 5.20
C PHE A 377 -1.05 0.23 5.22
N HIS A 378 -1.10 -0.54 4.15
CA HIS A 378 -0.18 -1.62 3.86
C HIS A 378 0.40 -1.43 2.45
N GLU A 379 1.73 -1.37 2.37
CA GLU A 379 2.42 -1.34 1.09
C GLU A 379 2.45 -2.75 0.51
N GLY A 380 1.87 -2.94 -0.67
CA GLY A 380 1.76 -4.26 -1.25
C GLY A 380 1.11 -4.31 -2.63
N ASP A 381 1.32 -5.45 -3.31
CA ASP A 381 0.75 -5.75 -4.62
C ASP A 381 -0.52 -6.61 -4.46
N ILE A 382 -1.60 -6.26 -5.15
CA ILE A 382 -2.89 -6.97 -5.11
C ILE A 382 -2.76 -8.44 -5.54
N ALA A 383 -1.85 -8.74 -6.47
CA ALA A 383 -1.62 -10.11 -6.95
C ALA A 383 -0.83 -10.97 -5.95
N ILE A 384 -0.10 -10.33 -5.04
CA ILE A 384 0.82 -11.01 -4.11
C ILE A 384 0.24 -11.09 -2.71
N HIS A 385 -0.37 -10.00 -2.19
CA HIS A 385 -0.86 -9.92 -0.80
C HIS A 385 -2.30 -10.43 -0.63
N ARG A 386 -2.61 -11.58 -1.22
CA ARG A 386 -3.96 -12.15 -1.30
C ARG A 386 -4.55 -12.44 0.08
N GLU A 387 -3.76 -12.97 1.00
CA GLU A 387 -4.18 -13.29 2.37
C GLU A 387 -4.50 -12.02 3.17
N TRP A 388 -3.67 -10.98 3.02
CA TRP A 388 -3.92 -9.68 3.64
C TRP A 388 -5.23 -9.07 3.13
N ILE A 389 -5.46 -9.14 1.82
CA ILE A 389 -6.67 -8.63 1.17
C ILE A 389 -7.90 -9.40 1.66
N GLU A 390 -7.85 -10.74 1.64
CA GLU A 390 -8.94 -11.59 2.13
C GLU A 390 -9.27 -11.30 3.60
N TYR A 391 -8.24 -11.18 4.46
CA TYR A 391 -8.41 -10.81 5.86
C TYR A 391 -9.10 -9.45 6.03
N HIS A 392 -8.68 -8.43 5.27
CA HIS A 392 -9.26 -7.09 5.38
C HIS A 392 -10.65 -6.99 4.75
N ILE A 393 -10.91 -7.73 3.69
CA ILE A 393 -12.28 -7.87 3.16
C ILE A 393 -13.19 -8.46 4.24
N LYS A 394 -12.77 -9.50 4.94
CA LYS A 394 -13.54 -10.08 6.05
C LYS A 394 -13.78 -9.07 7.19
N LYS A 395 -12.81 -8.19 7.47
CA LYS A 395 -12.84 -7.21 8.57
C LYS A 395 -13.63 -5.95 8.23
N CYS A 396 -13.57 -5.47 6.99
CA CYS A 396 -14.19 -4.22 6.56
C CYS A 396 -15.68 -4.39 6.19
N ASP A 397 -16.42 -3.29 6.19
CA ASP A 397 -17.84 -3.25 5.84
C ASP A 397 -18.06 -3.00 4.35
N ILE A 398 -17.18 -2.19 3.74
CA ILE A 398 -17.22 -1.79 2.33
C ILE A 398 -15.86 -2.02 1.70
N VAL A 399 -15.85 -2.50 0.45
CA VAL A 399 -14.63 -2.75 -0.34
C VAL A 399 -14.68 -1.94 -1.63
N ILE A 400 -13.62 -1.17 -1.89
CA ILE A 400 -13.48 -0.29 -3.06
C ILE A 400 -12.16 -0.62 -3.76
N PRO A 401 -12.15 -1.51 -4.78
CA PRO A 401 -10.94 -1.92 -5.49
C PRO A 401 -10.64 -0.96 -6.65
N LEU A 402 -9.84 0.08 -6.39
CA LEU A 402 -9.46 1.09 -7.40
C LEU A 402 -8.22 0.70 -8.22
N VAL A 403 -7.67 -0.48 -8.01
CA VAL A 403 -6.48 -0.94 -8.74
C VAL A 403 -6.83 -1.24 -10.19
N ALA A 404 -6.20 -0.52 -11.11
CA ALA A 404 -6.37 -0.69 -12.55
C ALA A 404 -5.21 -0.07 -13.34
N ILE A 405 -4.95 -0.60 -14.53
CA ILE A 405 -4.13 0.06 -15.54
C ILE A 405 -5.07 0.87 -16.42
N ALA A 406 -5.21 2.17 -16.15
CA ALA A 406 -6.19 3.04 -16.79
C ALA A 406 -5.57 4.06 -17.78
N THR A 407 -4.43 3.72 -18.38
CA THR A 407 -3.69 4.57 -19.32
C THR A 407 -3.73 3.97 -20.73
N PRO A 408 -4.29 4.67 -21.75
CA PRO A 408 -4.55 4.11 -23.08
C PRO A 408 -3.33 3.51 -23.80
N ILE A 409 -2.15 4.08 -23.61
CA ILE A 409 -0.93 3.56 -24.23
C ILE A 409 -0.56 2.17 -23.72
N GLU A 410 -0.87 1.86 -22.46
CA GLU A 410 -0.59 0.56 -21.84
C GLU A 410 -1.51 -0.54 -22.39
N TYR A 411 -2.71 -0.19 -22.86
CA TYR A 411 -3.64 -1.16 -23.45
C TYR A 411 -3.09 -1.79 -24.72
N THR A 412 -2.27 -1.05 -25.47
CA THR A 412 -1.62 -1.54 -26.70
C THR A 412 -0.24 -2.13 -26.44
N ARG A 413 0.49 -1.62 -25.45
CA ARG A 413 1.85 -2.10 -25.13
C ARG A 413 1.86 -3.39 -24.31
N ARG A 414 0.95 -3.52 -23.33
CA ARG A 414 0.90 -4.63 -22.35
C ARG A 414 -0.51 -5.17 -22.14
N PRO A 415 -1.22 -5.59 -23.20
CA PRO A 415 -2.63 -5.96 -23.12
C PRO A 415 -2.90 -7.11 -22.14
N LEU A 416 -2.02 -8.11 -22.03
CA LEU A 416 -2.20 -9.23 -21.11
C LEU A 416 -2.10 -8.77 -19.65
N GLN A 417 -1.15 -7.88 -19.32
CA GLN A 417 -1.03 -7.34 -17.98
C GLN A 417 -2.24 -6.50 -17.58
N VAL A 418 -2.84 -5.78 -18.55
CA VAL A 418 -4.11 -5.07 -18.35
C VAL A 418 -5.22 -6.07 -18.02
N PHE A 419 -5.35 -7.16 -18.78
CA PHE A 419 -6.35 -8.19 -18.52
C PHE A 419 -6.15 -8.86 -17.13
N GLU A 420 -4.93 -9.30 -16.83
CA GLU A 420 -4.61 -9.94 -15.55
C GLU A 420 -4.97 -9.06 -14.35
N LEU A 421 -4.55 -7.79 -14.38
CA LEU A 421 -4.82 -6.88 -13.27
C LEU A 421 -6.27 -6.41 -13.22
N ASP A 422 -6.81 -5.93 -14.35
CA ASP A 422 -8.13 -5.28 -14.39
C ASP A 422 -9.28 -6.28 -14.32
N PHE A 423 -9.06 -7.53 -14.73
CA PHE A 423 -10.07 -8.58 -14.66
C PHE A 423 -9.77 -9.64 -13.61
N GLU A 424 -8.67 -10.38 -13.73
CA GLU A 424 -8.47 -11.59 -12.90
C GLU A 424 -8.26 -11.26 -11.42
N GLU A 425 -7.39 -10.29 -11.10
CA GLU A 425 -7.15 -9.91 -9.71
C GLU A 425 -8.38 -9.24 -9.08
N ASN A 426 -9.06 -8.36 -9.84
CA ASN A 426 -10.30 -7.76 -9.37
C ASN A 426 -11.43 -8.78 -9.22
N LEU A 427 -11.55 -9.78 -10.10
CA LEU A 427 -12.52 -10.87 -9.96
C LEU A 427 -12.31 -11.65 -8.66
N ARG A 428 -11.07 -11.83 -8.24
CA ARG A 428 -10.77 -12.47 -6.94
C ARG A 428 -11.30 -11.64 -5.77
N VAL A 429 -11.10 -10.33 -5.79
CA VAL A 429 -11.66 -9.41 -4.78
C VAL A 429 -13.19 -9.50 -4.75
N VAL A 430 -13.84 -9.51 -5.92
CA VAL A 430 -15.30 -9.68 -6.03
C VAL A 430 -15.75 -11.00 -5.38
N ARG A 431 -15.08 -12.10 -5.67
CA ARG A 431 -15.38 -13.41 -5.08
C ARG A 431 -15.23 -13.43 -3.56
N TYR A 432 -14.25 -12.73 -3.01
CA TYR A 432 -14.12 -12.56 -1.56
C TYR A 432 -15.27 -11.72 -0.98
N CYS A 433 -15.71 -10.68 -1.68
CA CYS A 433 -16.87 -9.89 -1.24
C CYS A 433 -18.15 -10.76 -1.20
N VAL A 434 -18.36 -11.63 -2.18
CA VAL A 434 -19.45 -12.61 -2.18
C VAL A 434 -19.32 -13.57 -0.99
N LYS A 435 -18.15 -14.22 -0.86
CA LYS A 435 -17.86 -15.19 0.22
C LYS A 435 -18.11 -14.64 1.62
N TYR A 436 -17.75 -13.38 1.86
CA TYR A 436 -17.85 -12.74 3.18
C TYR A 436 -19.02 -11.77 3.30
N LYS A 437 -19.93 -11.75 2.31
CA LYS A 437 -21.13 -10.89 2.28
C LYS A 437 -20.80 -9.41 2.54
N LYS A 438 -19.83 -8.88 1.80
CA LYS A 438 -19.37 -7.49 1.92
C LYS A 438 -19.93 -6.63 0.81
N ARG A 439 -20.23 -5.37 1.13
CA ARG A 439 -20.66 -4.41 0.12
C ARG A 439 -19.49 -4.02 -0.77
N LEU A 440 -19.68 -4.13 -2.08
CA LEU A 440 -18.70 -3.80 -3.11
C LEU A 440 -19.08 -2.49 -3.80
N ILE A 441 -18.18 -1.51 -3.84
CA ILE A 441 -18.31 -0.33 -4.70
C ILE A 441 -17.22 -0.42 -5.76
N PHE A 442 -17.61 -0.80 -6.98
CA PHE A 442 -16.67 -1.17 -8.02
C PHE A 442 -16.49 -0.06 -9.06
N PRO A 443 -15.23 0.35 -9.36
CA PRO A 443 -14.91 1.29 -10.41
C PRO A 443 -15.02 0.61 -11.79
N SER A 444 -16.16 0.79 -12.44
CA SER A 444 -16.29 0.58 -13.86
C SER A 444 -15.63 1.76 -14.62
N THR A 445 -16.02 2.08 -15.82
CA THR A 445 -15.44 3.17 -16.61
C THR A 445 -16.41 3.63 -17.68
N SER A 446 -16.32 4.90 -18.09
CA SER A 446 -17.02 5.37 -19.29
C SER A 446 -16.57 4.67 -20.58
N GLU A 447 -15.42 4.00 -20.56
CA GLU A 447 -14.91 3.24 -21.72
C GLU A 447 -15.74 2.00 -22.05
N VAL A 448 -16.58 1.51 -21.12
CA VAL A 448 -17.46 0.37 -21.39
C VAL A 448 -18.53 0.67 -22.46
N TYR A 449 -18.88 1.94 -22.66
CA TYR A 449 -19.79 2.32 -23.76
C TYR A 449 -19.15 2.15 -25.14
N GLY A 450 -17.81 2.21 -25.21
CA GLY A 450 -17.06 1.94 -26.42
C GLY A 450 -17.46 2.86 -27.55
N MET A 451 -17.72 2.28 -28.72
CA MET A 451 -18.13 2.99 -29.94
C MET A 451 -19.66 3.21 -30.01
N CYS A 452 -20.32 3.38 -28.87
CA CYS A 452 -21.73 3.76 -28.85
C CYS A 452 -21.92 5.10 -29.58
N ASP A 453 -22.91 5.18 -30.45
CA ASP A 453 -23.21 6.33 -31.30
C ASP A 453 -24.30 7.26 -30.75
N GLU A 454 -24.77 6.98 -29.52
CA GLU A 454 -25.77 7.79 -28.84
C GLU A 454 -25.17 9.13 -28.38
N GLY A 455 -25.95 10.22 -28.46
CA GLY A 455 -25.51 11.56 -28.07
C GLY A 455 -25.26 11.74 -26.57
N GLU A 456 -25.89 10.91 -25.74
CA GLU A 456 -25.74 10.87 -24.28
C GLU A 456 -25.77 9.44 -23.77
N PHE A 457 -24.81 9.02 -22.95
CA PHE A 457 -24.66 7.65 -22.48
C PHE A 457 -25.47 7.42 -21.21
N ASN A 458 -26.47 6.54 -21.28
CA ASN A 458 -27.33 6.16 -20.19
C ASN A 458 -26.94 4.77 -19.66
N GLU A 459 -26.95 4.60 -18.34
CA GLU A 459 -26.49 3.38 -17.67
C GLU A 459 -27.28 2.14 -18.03
N ASP A 460 -28.59 2.30 -18.25
CA ASP A 460 -29.53 1.19 -18.40
C ASP A 460 -29.89 0.89 -19.88
N SER A 461 -29.79 1.88 -20.76
CA SER A 461 -30.27 1.74 -22.12
C SER A 461 -29.20 1.82 -23.21
N SER A 462 -28.07 2.49 -22.94
CA SER A 462 -27.04 2.64 -23.97
C SER A 462 -26.32 1.34 -24.29
N LYS A 463 -26.03 1.15 -25.57
CA LYS A 463 -25.31 -0.01 -26.07
C LYS A 463 -23.85 0.02 -25.64
N LEU A 464 -23.28 -1.16 -25.35
CA LEU A 464 -21.87 -1.33 -25.04
C LEU A 464 -21.17 -1.96 -26.27
N VAL A 465 -20.61 -1.12 -27.15
CA VAL A 465 -20.08 -1.51 -28.46
C VAL A 465 -18.56 -1.45 -28.47
N LEU A 466 -17.90 -2.57 -28.76
CA LEU A 466 -16.44 -2.65 -28.84
C LEU A 466 -15.97 -2.81 -30.28
N GLY A 467 -14.75 -2.39 -30.55
CA GLY A 467 -14.13 -2.53 -31.84
C GLY A 467 -13.56 -3.93 -32.13
N PRO A 468 -12.95 -4.12 -33.32
CA PRO A 468 -12.38 -5.40 -33.75
C PRO A 468 -11.30 -5.92 -32.81
N ILE A 469 -11.18 -7.25 -32.68
CA ILE A 469 -10.22 -7.93 -31.76
C ILE A 469 -8.79 -7.47 -31.98
N ARG A 470 -8.35 -7.21 -33.20
CA ARG A 470 -7.00 -6.71 -33.52
C ARG A 470 -6.69 -5.33 -32.93
N MET A 471 -7.71 -4.55 -32.54
CA MET A 471 -7.57 -3.26 -31.88
C MET A 471 -7.42 -3.49 -30.35
N GLN A 472 -6.19 -3.74 -29.92
CA GLN A 472 -5.87 -4.13 -28.54
C GLN A 472 -6.26 -3.07 -27.48
N ARG A 473 -6.46 -1.84 -27.91
CA ARG A 473 -7.00 -0.79 -27.04
C ARG A 473 -8.28 -1.19 -26.30
N TRP A 474 -9.08 -2.08 -26.89
CA TRP A 474 -10.36 -2.51 -26.31
C TRP A 474 -10.23 -3.52 -25.18
N ILE A 475 -9.02 -4.05 -24.90
CA ILE A 475 -8.80 -5.03 -23.83
C ILE A 475 -9.28 -4.50 -22.47
N TYR A 476 -8.98 -3.22 -22.15
CA TYR A 476 -9.43 -2.58 -20.92
C TYR A 476 -10.95 -2.51 -20.82
N SER A 477 -11.59 -2.01 -21.88
CA SER A 477 -13.06 -1.91 -21.94
C SER A 477 -13.72 -3.29 -21.86
N CYS A 478 -13.16 -4.31 -22.54
CA CYS A 478 -13.62 -5.71 -22.45
C CYS A 478 -13.54 -6.23 -21.03
N SER A 479 -12.39 -6.07 -20.36
CA SER A 479 -12.16 -6.52 -18.98
C SER A 479 -13.18 -5.90 -18.03
N LYS A 480 -13.40 -4.60 -18.14
CA LYS A 480 -14.38 -3.88 -17.30
C LYS A 480 -15.83 -4.25 -17.63
N GLN A 481 -16.21 -4.38 -18.92
CA GLN A 481 -17.55 -4.86 -19.30
C GLN A 481 -17.84 -6.26 -18.77
N LEU A 482 -16.87 -7.18 -18.90
CA LEU A 482 -17.06 -8.55 -18.43
C LEU A 482 -17.20 -8.57 -16.91
N LEU A 483 -16.39 -7.80 -16.20
CA LEU A 483 -16.46 -7.73 -14.72
C LEU A 483 -17.74 -7.07 -14.23
N ASP A 484 -18.22 -6.01 -14.90
CA ASP A 484 -19.54 -5.41 -14.64
C ASP A 484 -20.66 -6.46 -14.69
N ARG A 485 -20.66 -7.33 -15.73
CA ARG A 485 -21.66 -8.41 -15.91
C ARG A 485 -21.53 -9.49 -14.85
N VAL A 486 -20.30 -9.87 -14.49
CA VAL A 486 -20.04 -10.87 -13.44
C VAL A 486 -20.51 -10.36 -12.07
N ILE A 487 -20.21 -9.09 -11.73
CA ILE A 487 -20.67 -8.47 -10.48
C ILE A 487 -22.21 -8.42 -10.46
N TRP A 488 -22.83 -8.02 -11.58
CA TRP A 488 -24.29 -8.03 -11.70
C TRP A 488 -24.90 -9.41 -11.46
N ALA A 489 -24.30 -10.46 -12.09
CA ALA A 489 -24.76 -11.84 -11.92
C ALA A 489 -24.62 -12.32 -10.47
N TYR A 490 -23.51 -12.01 -9.78
CA TYR A 490 -23.37 -12.29 -8.35
C TYR A 490 -24.40 -11.54 -7.48
N GLY A 491 -24.77 -10.31 -7.88
CA GLY A 491 -25.86 -9.59 -7.21
C GLY A 491 -27.19 -10.32 -7.32
N GLN A 492 -27.52 -10.83 -8.52
CA GLN A 492 -28.79 -11.51 -8.77
C GLN A 492 -28.86 -12.94 -8.18
N GLN A 493 -27.74 -13.68 -8.21
CA GLN A 493 -27.71 -15.10 -7.86
C GLN A 493 -27.25 -15.36 -6.41
N GLU A 494 -26.27 -14.57 -5.94
CA GLU A 494 -25.61 -14.79 -4.64
C GLU A 494 -25.92 -13.68 -3.62
N GLY A 495 -26.72 -12.68 -4.00
CA GLY A 495 -27.10 -11.58 -3.12
C GLY A 495 -25.96 -10.61 -2.80
N LEU A 496 -24.97 -10.45 -3.67
CA LEU A 496 -23.90 -9.47 -3.49
C LEU A 496 -24.50 -8.05 -3.47
N HIS A 497 -24.29 -7.31 -2.39
CA HIS A 497 -24.58 -5.89 -2.35
C HIS A 497 -23.47 -5.13 -3.09
N PHE A 498 -23.81 -4.52 -4.22
CA PHE A 498 -22.84 -3.80 -5.04
C PHE A 498 -23.37 -2.47 -5.58
N THR A 499 -22.45 -1.59 -5.92
CA THR A 499 -22.68 -0.41 -6.77
C THR A 499 -21.56 -0.33 -7.79
N LEU A 500 -21.89 -0.23 -9.09
CA LEU A 500 -20.92 0.07 -10.13
C LEU A 500 -20.92 1.58 -10.39
N PHE A 501 -19.78 2.25 -10.33
CA PHE A 501 -19.70 3.64 -10.72
C PHE A 501 -18.83 3.81 -11.96
N ARG A 502 -19.25 4.69 -12.88
CA ARG A 502 -18.57 4.96 -14.16
C ARG A 502 -18.05 6.38 -14.19
N PRO A 503 -16.75 6.61 -13.90
CA PRO A 503 -16.15 7.92 -13.98
C PRO A 503 -16.00 8.39 -15.44
N PHE A 504 -16.28 9.69 -15.68
CA PHE A 504 -16.11 10.35 -16.97
C PHE A 504 -15.02 11.40 -16.89
N ASN A 505 -13.82 11.07 -17.37
CA ASN A 505 -12.64 11.92 -17.49
C ASN A 505 -12.42 12.86 -16.29
N TRP A 506 -12.26 12.26 -15.11
CA TRP A 506 -11.98 13.04 -13.90
C TRP A 506 -10.61 13.69 -13.98
N ILE A 507 -10.55 14.98 -13.65
CA ILE A 507 -9.34 15.80 -13.63
C ILE A 507 -9.21 16.53 -12.29
N GLY A 508 -8.00 16.97 -11.96
CA GLY A 508 -7.73 17.67 -10.71
C GLY A 508 -6.28 17.50 -10.24
N PRO A 509 -5.92 18.10 -9.12
CA PRO A 509 -4.62 17.93 -8.47
C PRO A 509 -4.29 16.44 -8.23
N ARG A 510 -3.02 16.06 -8.41
CA ARG A 510 -2.51 14.68 -8.24
C ARG A 510 -3.03 13.67 -9.27
N LEU A 511 -3.59 14.12 -10.39
CA LEU A 511 -3.90 13.25 -11.51
C LEU A 511 -2.60 12.84 -12.20
N ASP A 512 -2.15 11.60 -12.06
CA ASP A 512 -0.85 11.12 -12.53
C ASP A 512 0.35 11.86 -11.87
N SER A 513 1.50 11.92 -12.51
CA SER A 513 2.67 12.70 -12.10
C SER A 513 3.42 13.22 -13.33
N LEU A 514 4.22 14.28 -13.20
CA LEU A 514 5.08 14.75 -14.27
C LEU A 514 6.09 13.68 -14.71
N ARG A 515 6.54 12.82 -13.77
CA ARG A 515 7.39 11.67 -14.09
C ARG A 515 6.69 10.66 -15.00
N SER A 516 5.42 10.30 -14.71
CA SER A 516 4.65 9.40 -15.57
C SER A 516 4.38 10.02 -16.95
N ALA A 517 4.18 11.33 -17.02
CA ALA A 517 4.05 12.04 -18.28
C ALA A 517 5.33 12.01 -19.13
N ARG A 518 6.53 12.16 -18.53
CA ARG A 518 7.81 12.05 -19.23
C ARG A 518 8.03 10.69 -19.91
N ILE A 519 7.57 9.61 -19.28
CA ILE A 519 7.64 8.26 -19.88
C ILE A 519 6.44 7.92 -20.79
N GLY A 520 5.56 8.90 -21.04
CA GLY A 520 4.39 8.77 -21.90
C GLY A 520 3.25 7.93 -21.29
N SER A 521 3.25 7.71 -19.98
CA SER A 521 2.23 6.92 -19.26
C SER A 521 1.36 7.82 -18.37
N SER A 522 0.75 8.85 -18.96
CA SER A 522 -0.16 9.77 -18.28
C SER A 522 -1.41 10.05 -19.10
N ARG A 523 -2.41 10.66 -18.45
CA ARG A 523 -3.61 11.14 -19.12
C ARG A 523 -3.35 12.47 -19.86
N ALA A 524 -4.23 12.82 -20.81
CA ALA A 524 -4.01 13.92 -21.73
C ALA A 524 -3.67 15.25 -21.02
N ILE A 525 -4.43 15.66 -20.01
CA ILE A 525 -4.21 16.95 -19.35
C ILE A 525 -2.82 17.04 -18.68
N THR A 526 -2.38 15.97 -18.03
CA THR A 526 -1.05 15.94 -17.39
C THR A 526 0.07 15.99 -18.44
N GLN A 527 -0.13 15.33 -19.60
CA GLN A 527 0.81 15.43 -20.72
C GLN A 527 0.87 16.84 -21.30
N LEU A 528 -0.28 17.51 -21.47
CA LEU A 528 -0.32 18.89 -21.96
C LEU A 528 0.38 19.85 -20.97
N ILE A 529 0.20 19.65 -19.67
CA ILE A 529 0.87 20.46 -18.63
C ILE A 529 2.38 20.21 -18.65
N LEU A 530 2.84 18.96 -18.80
CA LEU A 530 4.27 18.66 -18.91
C LEU A 530 4.90 19.41 -20.10
N ASN A 531 4.22 19.45 -21.27
CA ASN A 531 4.72 20.17 -22.40
C ASN A 531 4.91 21.69 -22.11
N LEU A 532 4.02 22.29 -21.31
CA LEU A 532 4.17 23.67 -20.86
C LEU A 532 5.33 23.87 -19.90
N VAL A 533 5.49 22.94 -18.94
CA VAL A 533 6.58 22.94 -17.95
C VAL A 533 7.94 22.81 -18.62
N GLU A 534 8.06 21.96 -19.65
CA GLU A 534 9.34 21.68 -20.34
C GLU A 534 9.56 22.53 -21.59
N GLY A 535 8.62 23.41 -21.97
CA GLY A 535 8.74 24.23 -23.18
C GLY A 535 8.78 23.42 -24.47
N THR A 536 8.09 22.29 -24.51
CA THR A 536 7.95 21.45 -25.70
C THR A 536 6.59 21.65 -26.37
N PRO A 537 6.46 21.43 -27.70
CA PRO A 537 5.16 21.61 -28.37
C PRO A 537 4.06 20.70 -27.79
N ILE A 538 2.88 21.26 -27.60
CA ILE A 538 1.68 20.48 -27.22
C ILE A 538 1.23 19.65 -28.42
N LYS A 539 1.28 18.32 -28.28
CA LYS A 539 0.88 17.36 -29.32
C LYS A 539 -0.64 17.20 -29.35
N LEU A 540 -1.28 17.53 -30.47
CA LEU A 540 -2.69 17.33 -30.73
C LEU A 540 -2.86 16.10 -31.60
N ILE A 541 -3.33 15.01 -30.99
CA ILE A 541 -3.57 13.74 -31.71
C ILE A 541 -4.77 13.91 -32.63
N ASP A 542 -4.59 13.60 -33.94
CA ASP A 542 -5.61 13.79 -34.97
C ASP A 542 -6.28 15.17 -34.92
N GLY A 543 -5.47 16.23 -34.70
CA GLY A 543 -5.92 17.61 -34.59
C GLY A 543 -6.61 17.97 -33.27
N GLY A 544 -6.77 17.03 -32.33
CA GLY A 544 -7.36 17.25 -30.99
C GLY A 544 -8.85 17.58 -31.00
N ASN A 545 -9.61 17.15 -32.02
CA ASN A 545 -11.03 17.46 -32.20
C ASN A 545 -11.97 16.57 -31.37
N GLN A 546 -11.49 15.44 -30.86
CA GLN A 546 -12.25 14.52 -30.01
C GLN A 546 -12.72 15.22 -28.74
N LYS A 547 -14.03 15.13 -28.47
CA LYS A 547 -14.68 15.78 -27.33
C LYS A 547 -14.78 14.87 -26.12
N ARG A 548 -14.61 15.46 -24.93
CA ARG A 548 -14.74 14.79 -23.64
C ARG A 548 -15.49 15.68 -22.67
N CYS A 549 -16.29 15.07 -21.79
CA CYS A 549 -16.86 15.75 -20.63
C CYS A 549 -15.92 15.58 -19.45
N PHE A 550 -15.29 16.65 -19.02
CA PHE A 550 -14.34 16.65 -17.90
C PHE A 550 -15.08 16.88 -16.57
N THR A 551 -14.69 16.12 -15.55
CA THR A 551 -15.30 16.22 -14.22
C THR A 551 -14.23 16.54 -13.20
N ASP A 552 -14.47 17.53 -12.35
CA ASP A 552 -13.55 17.80 -11.25
C ASP A 552 -13.53 16.63 -10.25
N ILE A 553 -12.35 16.33 -9.72
CA ILE A 553 -12.17 15.27 -8.73
C ILE A 553 -13.06 15.47 -7.51
N SER A 554 -13.24 16.72 -7.05
CA SER A 554 -14.05 17.03 -5.87
C SER A 554 -15.53 16.72 -6.09
N ASP A 555 -16.08 17.04 -7.27
CA ASP A 555 -17.44 16.66 -7.66
C ASP A 555 -17.60 15.14 -7.74
N GLY A 556 -16.60 14.46 -8.33
CA GLY A 556 -16.58 12.99 -8.43
C GLY A 556 -16.55 12.32 -7.06
N ILE A 557 -15.70 12.80 -6.17
CA ILE A 557 -15.55 12.27 -4.81
C ILE A 557 -16.80 12.55 -3.97
N GLU A 558 -17.44 13.70 -4.13
CA GLU A 558 -18.71 13.99 -3.44
C GLU A 558 -19.81 12.99 -3.85
N CYS A 559 -19.92 12.67 -5.15
CA CYS A 559 -20.84 11.65 -5.62
C CYS A 559 -20.49 10.26 -5.05
N LEU A 560 -19.22 9.88 -5.10
CA LEU A 560 -18.75 8.59 -4.57
C LEU A 560 -18.96 8.48 -3.06
N PHE A 561 -18.78 9.57 -2.33
CA PHE A 561 -19.08 9.65 -0.90
C PHE A 561 -20.57 9.40 -0.62
N ARG A 562 -21.48 10.00 -1.39
CA ARG A 562 -22.94 9.73 -1.27
C ARG A 562 -23.29 8.28 -1.63
N ILE A 563 -22.60 7.66 -2.56
CA ILE A 563 -22.72 6.21 -2.84
C ILE A 563 -22.29 5.39 -1.62
N ILE A 564 -21.24 5.79 -0.92
CA ILE A 564 -20.76 5.11 0.30
C ILE A 564 -21.78 5.25 1.44
N GLU A 565 -22.33 6.45 1.64
CA GLU A 565 -23.38 6.71 2.63
C GLU A 565 -24.63 5.85 2.37
N ASN A 566 -25.02 5.73 1.09
CA ASN A 566 -26.11 4.85 0.63
C ASN A 566 -27.42 4.99 1.42
N PRO A 567 -28.02 6.17 1.50
CA PRO A 567 -29.22 6.38 2.27
C PRO A 567 -30.36 5.49 1.75
N ASN A 568 -31.03 4.80 2.67
CA ASN A 568 -32.13 3.87 2.35
C ASN A 568 -31.78 2.79 1.32
N HIS A 569 -30.50 2.41 1.22
CA HIS A 569 -30.01 1.41 0.28
C HIS A 569 -30.24 1.76 -1.21
N CYS A 570 -30.40 3.04 -1.55
CA CYS A 570 -30.75 3.50 -2.90
C CYS A 570 -29.72 3.17 -3.98
N CYS A 571 -28.47 2.88 -3.59
CA CYS A 571 -27.38 2.55 -4.52
C CYS A 571 -27.12 1.05 -4.68
N ASP A 572 -27.82 0.19 -3.92
CA ASP A 572 -27.62 -1.26 -4.00
C ASP A 572 -28.12 -1.79 -5.34
N GLY A 573 -27.28 -2.56 -6.03
CA GLY A 573 -27.57 -3.09 -7.37
C GLY A 573 -27.63 -2.02 -8.47
N GLN A 574 -27.05 -0.83 -8.26
CA GLN A 574 -27.11 0.25 -9.23
C GLN A 574 -25.81 0.42 -10.02
N ILE A 575 -25.97 0.89 -11.27
CA ILE A 575 -24.89 1.42 -12.11
C ILE A 575 -25.08 2.93 -12.17
N ILE A 576 -24.05 3.72 -11.87
CA ILE A 576 -24.15 5.17 -11.74
C ILE A 576 -23.03 5.85 -12.55
N ASN A 577 -23.40 6.65 -13.55
CA ASN A 577 -22.46 7.52 -14.24
C ASN A 577 -22.12 8.73 -13.37
N ILE A 578 -20.82 9.00 -13.22
CA ILE A 578 -20.32 10.16 -12.50
C ILE A 578 -19.53 11.04 -13.45
N GLY A 579 -20.15 12.13 -13.90
CA GLY A 579 -19.59 13.01 -14.89
C GLY A 579 -20.23 14.40 -14.90
N ASN A 580 -19.60 15.36 -15.58
CA ASN A 580 -20.18 16.68 -15.80
C ASN A 580 -20.51 16.86 -17.30
N PRO A 581 -21.78 16.69 -17.72
CA PRO A 581 -22.17 16.84 -19.13
C PRO A 581 -22.02 18.27 -19.64
N ASP A 582 -21.94 19.28 -18.75
CA ASP A 582 -21.83 20.68 -19.11
C ASP A 582 -20.39 21.14 -19.38
N ASN A 583 -19.40 20.38 -18.86
CA ASN A 583 -17.96 20.57 -19.07
C ASN A 583 -17.44 19.83 -20.31
N GLU A 584 -18.16 19.89 -21.44
CA GLU A 584 -17.70 19.31 -22.69
C GLU A 584 -16.70 20.19 -23.42
N ALA A 585 -15.52 19.67 -23.71
CA ALA A 585 -14.50 20.36 -24.50
C ALA A 585 -13.72 19.36 -25.39
N SER A 586 -13.22 19.87 -26.55
CA SER A 586 -12.23 19.13 -27.32
C SER A 586 -10.85 19.19 -26.66
N ILE A 587 -9.97 18.22 -26.95
CA ILE A 587 -8.59 18.24 -26.44
C ILE A 587 -7.86 19.53 -26.90
N LYS A 588 -8.14 20.00 -28.13
CA LYS A 588 -7.60 21.27 -28.61
C LYS A 588 -8.12 22.48 -27.81
N ALA A 589 -9.41 22.50 -27.43
CA ALA A 589 -9.97 23.56 -26.60
C ALA A 589 -9.38 23.52 -25.18
N LEU A 590 -9.23 22.34 -24.60
CA LEU A 590 -8.55 22.14 -23.30
C LEU A 590 -7.10 22.65 -23.34
N GLY A 591 -6.34 22.31 -24.40
CA GLY A 591 -4.97 22.79 -24.58
C GLY A 591 -4.90 24.34 -24.70
N LYS A 592 -5.81 24.97 -25.43
CA LYS A 592 -5.88 26.43 -25.49
C LYS A 592 -6.20 27.07 -24.13
N MET A 593 -7.12 26.46 -23.36
CA MET A 593 -7.46 26.92 -22.01
C MET A 593 -6.25 26.81 -21.07
N LEU A 594 -5.52 25.69 -21.12
CA LEU A 594 -4.30 25.49 -20.34
C LEU A 594 -3.23 26.55 -20.70
N VAL A 595 -2.98 26.79 -21.99
CA VAL A 595 -2.02 27.81 -22.42
C VAL A 595 -2.43 29.21 -21.91
N LYS A 596 -3.69 29.58 -22.01
CA LYS A 596 -4.18 30.88 -21.47
C LYS A 596 -3.92 30.99 -19.98
N LYS A 597 -4.34 29.98 -19.19
CA LYS A 597 -4.13 29.95 -17.72
C LYS A 597 -2.65 29.92 -17.35
N PHE A 598 -1.82 29.24 -18.13
CA PHE A 598 -0.37 29.19 -17.93
C PHE A 598 0.28 30.56 -18.16
N GLU A 599 -0.09 31.29 -19.22
CA GLU A 599 0.45 32.62 -19.51
C GLU A 599 0.02 33.67 -18.47
N GLU A 600 -1.18 33.48 -17.86
CA GLU A 600 -1.70 34.37 -16.81
C GLU A 600 -1.22 33.92 -15.38
N HIS A 601 -0.54 32.82 -15.25
CA HIS A 601 -0.20 32.22 -13.93
C HIS A 601 0.90 32.99 -13.20
N PRO A 602 0.79 33.24 -11.87
CA PRO A 602 1.82 33.94 -11.08
C PRO A 602 3.22 33.30 -11.16
N LEU A 603 3.31 31.98 -11.35
CA LEU A 603 4.56 31.24 -11.46
C LEU A 603 5.12 31.17 -12.90
N ARG A 604 4.46 31.83 -13.88
CA ARG A 604 4.80 31.73 -15.30
C ARG A 604 6.28 32.00 -15.62
N SER A 605 6.89 32.96 -14.94
CA SER A 605 8.29 33.34 -15.14
C SER A 605 9.32 32.25 -14.82
N ASN A 606 8.90 31.20 -14.10
CA ASN A 606 9.81 30.08 -13.77
C ASN A 606 9.88 29.02 -14.88
N PHE A 607 9.11 29.17 -15.95
CA PHE A 607 8.99 28.15 -16.99
C PHE A 607 9.31 28.72 -18.38
N PRO A 608 9.73 27.84 -19.32
CA PRO A 608 9.98 28.25 -20.71
C PRO A 608 8.75 28.84 -21.39
N PRO A 609 8.92 29.57 -22.51
CA PRO A 609 7.79 30.07 -23.31
C PRO A 609 7.03 28.90 -23.95
N PHE A 610 5.74 29.09 -24.19
CA PHE A 610 4.91 28.12 -24.90
C PHE A 610 5.46 27.87 -26.32
N ALA A 611 5.76 26.58 -26.63
CA ALA A 611 6.41 26.17 -27.88
C ALA A 611 5.45 25.90 -29.06
N GLY A 612 4.16 26.19 -28.88
CA GLY A 612 3.14 26.01 -29.93
C GLY A 612 2.44 24.67 -29.89
N PHE A 613 1.51 24.44 -30.84
CA PHE A 613 0.78 23.20 -31.05
C PHE A 613 1.40 22.42 -32.22
N GLN A 614 1.48 21.09 -32.09
CA GLN A 614 1.93 20.16 -33.12
C GLN A 614 0.85 19.10 -33.36
N GLU A 615 0.39 18.94 -34.60
CA GLU A 615 -0.51 17.83 -34.95
C GLU A 615 0.26 16.55 -35.15
N VAL A 616 -0.25 15.44 -34.61
CA VAL A 616 0.38 14.09 -34.65
C VAL A 616 -0.71 13.06 -34.96
N GLU A 617 -0.44 12.14 -35.86
CA GLU A 617 -1.36 11.02 -36.14
C GLU A 617 -1.42 10.04 -34.96
N SER A 618 -2.63 9.53 -34.66
CA SER A 618 -2.88 8.58 -33.57
C SER A 618 -2.08 7.28 -33.73
N SER A 619 -1.92 6.80 -34.96
CA SER A 619 -1.12 5.63 -35.29
C SER A 619 0.37 5.79 -34.96
N ALA A 620 0.91 7.00 -35.15
CA ALA A 620 2.29 7.32 -34.81
C ALA A 620 2.50 7.49 -33.29
N TYR A 621 1.49 7.95 -32.57
CA TYR A 621 1.58 8.20 -31.13
C TYR A 621 1.29 6.97 -30.27
N TYR A 622 0.20 6.25 -30.55
CA TYR A 622 -0.28 5.09 -29.76
C TYR A 622 0.01 3.72 -30.40
N GLY A 623 0.47 3.70 -31.65
CA GLY A 623 0.65 2.48 -32.43
C GLY A 623 -0.62 2.04 -33.20
N SER A 624 -0.44 1.01 -34.07
CA SER A 624 -1.49 0.55 -35.01
C SER A 624 -2.72 -0.11 -34.36
N GLY A 625 -2.66 -0.44 -33.09
CA GLY A 625 -3.76 -1.06 -32.32
C GLY A 625 -4.70 -0.07 -31.63
N TYR A 626 -4.51 1.23 -31.83
CA TYR A 626 -5.30 2.28 -31.19
C TYR A 626 -6.47 2.73 -32.09
N GLN A 627 -7.61 3.00 -31.47
CA GLN A 627 -8.79 3.56 -32.08
C GLN A 627 -9.46 4.50 -31.07
N ASP A 628 -9.66 5.79 -31.40
CA ASP A 628 -10.26 6.76 -30.48
C ASP A 628 -11.76 6.93 -30.72
N LEU A 629 -12.43 7.47 -29.73
CA LEU A 629 -13.84 7.80 -29.72
C LEU A 629 -14.03 9.29 -29.94
N GLN A 630 -14.97 9.65 -30.80
CA GLN A 630 -15.21 11.05 -31.13
C GLN A 630 -15.97 11.80 -30.02
N HIS A 631 -16.82 11.11 -29.27
CA HIS A 631 -17.72 11.74 -28.32
C HIS A 631 -17.97 10.84 -27.09
N ARG A 632 -18.03 11.45 -25.87
CA ARG A 632 -18.39 10.77 -24.61
C ARG A 632 -19.10 11.76 -23.69
N ARG A 633 -20.42 11.71 -23.67
CA ARG A 633 -21.25 12.56 -22.80
C ARG A 633 -22.06 11.71 -21.84
N PRO A 634 -21.95 11.89 -20.49
CA PRO A 634 -22.71 11.10 -19.53
C PRO A 634 -24.15 11.61 -19.39
N SER A 635 -25.12 10.70 -19.28
CA SER A 635 -26.36 10.99 -18.56
C SER A 635 -26.08 10.90 -17.06
N ILE A 636 -26.49 11.91 -16.30
CA ILE A 636 -26.36 11.93 -14.84
C ILE A 636 -27.74 11.94 -14.15
N ARG A 637 -28.78 11.56 -14.88
CA ARG A 637 -30.18 11.57 -14.36
C ARG A 637 -30.31 10.66 -13.15
N LYS A 638 -29.70 9.47 -13.20
CA LYS A 638 -29.73 8.50 -12.12
C LYS A 638 -29.01 9.03 -10.85
N ALA A 639 -27.83 9.62 -11.00
CA ALA A 639 -27.13 10.26 -9.88
C ALA A 639 -27.93 11.41 -9.25
N LYS A 640 -28.59 12.23 -10.08
CA LYS A 640 -29.49 13.29 -9.60
C LYS A 640 -30.69 12.73 -8.83
N GLN A 641 -31.33 11.67 -9.33
CA GLN A 641 -32.52 11.08 -8.70
C GLN A 641 -32.22 10.34 -7.41
N LEU A 642 -31.20 9.44 -7.41
CA LEU A 642 -30.90 8.59 -6.28
C LEU A 642 -30.11 9.31 -5.18
N LEU A 643 -29.20 10.20 -5.57
CA LEU A 643 -28.21 10.81 -4.67
C LEU A 643 -28.43 12.31 -4.47
N GLN A 644 -29.39 12.93 -5.18
CA GLN A 644 -29.57 14.39 -5.21
C GLN A 644 -28.25 15.11 -5.54
N TRP A 645 -27.40 14.45 -6.34
CA TRP A 645 -26.09 14.96 -6.73
C TRP A 645 -26.11 15.61 -8.11
N LYS A 646 -25.41 16.71 -8.22
CA LYS A 646 -25.05 17.35 -9.50
C LYS A 646 -23.63 17.91 -9.40
N PRO A 647 -22.86 17.90 -10.49
CA PRO A 647 -21.56 18.56 -10.51
C PRO A 647 -21.75 20.08 -10.40
N SER A 648 -20.78 20.75 -9.79
CA SER A 648 -20.83 22.19 -9.51
C SER A 648 -19.60 22.96 -9.97
N ILE A 649 -18.50 22.27 -10.28
CA ILE A 649 -17.23 22.91 -10.64
C ILE A 649 -17.13 23.02 -12.17
N GLU A 650 -16.89 24.26 -12.64
CA GLU A 650 -16.70 24.55 -14.06
C GLU A 650 -15.33 24.06 -14.54
N LEU A 651 -15.25 23.77 -15.86
CA LEU A 651 -14.01 23.21 -16.45
C LEU A 651 -12.82 24.17 -16.27
N GLU A 652 -13.03 25.46 -16.42
CA GLU A 652 -11.96 26.45 -16.30
C GLU A 652 -11.35 26.49 -14.91
N GLN A 653 -12.18 26.38 -13.87
CA GLN A 653 -11.74 26.30 -12.48
C GLN A 653 -10.95 25.01 -12.21
N SER A 654 -11.43 23.87 -12.70
CA SER A 654 -10.75 22.57 -12.54
C SER A 654 -9.40 22.55 -13.26
N VAL A 655 -9.32 23.14 -14.45
CA VAL A 655 -8.08 23.28 -15.22
C VAL A 655 -7.06 24.14 -14.48
N GLU A 656 -7.50 25.26 -13.92
CA GLU A 656 -6.66 26.19 -13.16
C GLU A 656 -6.06 25.52 -11.91
N GLN A 657 -6.90 24.83 -11.13
CA GLN A 657 -6.44 24.09 -9.93
C GLN A 657 -5.47 22.97 -10.29
N THR A 658 -5.73 22.25 -11.37
CA THR A 658 -4.86 21.18 -11.85
C THR A 658 -3.52 21.74 -12.30
N LEU A 659 -3.52 22.83 -13.05
CA LEU A 659 -2.31 23.49 -13.53
C LEU A 659 -1.48 24.04 -12.36
N ASP A 660 -2.10 24.80 -11.43
CA ASP A 660 -1.39 25.34 -10.25
C ASP A 660 -0.66 24.26 -9.46
N PHE A 661 -1.34 23.13 -9.23
CA PHE A 661 -0.73 21.97 -8.54
C PHE A 661 0.55 21.50 -9.22
N PHE A 662 0.52 21.23 -10.53
CA PHE A 662 1.68 20.70 -11.24
C PHE A 662 2.79 21.72 -11.43
N LEU A 663 2.47 23.01 -11.57
CA LEU A 663 3.49 24.07 -11.62
C LEU A 663 4.24 24.20 -10.29
N ARG A 664 3.54 24.09 -9.15
CA ARG A 664 4.18 24.08 -7.82
C ARG A 664 5.00 22.81 -7.60
N GLU A 665 4.51 21.65 -8.03
CA GLU A 665 5.25 20.38 -7.98
C GLU A 665 6.55 20.47 -8.79
N ALA A 666 6.50 21.05 -9.99
CA ALA A 666 7.66 21.21 -10.85
C ALA A 666 8.76 22.10 -10.23
N ILE A 667 8.37 23.17 -9.52
CA ILE A 667 9.32 24.05 -8.80
C ILE A 667 9.88 23.36 -7.56
N GLY A 668 9.02 22.65 -6.79
CA GLY A 668 9.45 21.94 -5.57
C GLY A 668 10.38 20.76 -5.84
N SER A 669 10.28 20.13 -7.01
CA SER A 669 11.15 19.02 -7.43
C SER A 669 12.47 19.50 -8.08
N GLY A 670 12.60 20.77 -8.44
CA GLY A 670 13.81 21.34 -9.05
C GLY A 670 15.05 21.40 -8.14
N GLY A 671 14.94 21.00 -6.86
CA GLY A 671 16.07 20.87 -5.93
C GLY A 671 16.61 19.45 -5.73
N TYR A 672 16.04 18.42 -6.37
CA TYR A 672 16.38 17.01 -6.15
C TYR A 672 16.82 16.23 -7.40
N ASP A 673 16.88 16.85 -8.59
CA ASP A 673 17.18 16.15 -9.85
C ASP A 673 18.59 16.44 -10.45
N GLU A 674 19.56 16.99 -9.69
CA GLU A 674 20.95 17.18 -10.20
C GLU A 674 21.85 15.93 -10.08
N ASP A 675 21.39 14.81 -9.51
CA ASP A 675 22.23 13.61 -9.30
C ASP A 675 21.84 12.39 -10.16
N ASN A 676 21.32 12.57 -11.36
CA ASN A 676 21.21 11.46 -12.33
C ASN A 676 21.45 11.93 -13.77
N ARG A 677 22.71 12.23 -14.11
CA ARG A 677 23.23 12.14 -15.45
C ARG A 677 24.10 10.90 -15.62
#